data_305d671f2a2031b5a71c17343809b39a
#
_entry.id   305d671f2a2031b5a71c17343809b39a
#
_cell.length_a   1.000
_cell.length_b   1.000
_cell.length_c   1.000
_cell.angle_alpha   90.00
_cell.angle_beta   90.00
_cell.angle_gamma   90.00
#
_symmetry.space_group_name_H-M   'P 1'
#
loop_
_entity.id
_entity.type
_entity.pdbx_description
1 polymer ?
#
loop_
_entity_poly.entity_id
_entity_poly.type
_entity_poly.pdbx_seq_one_letter_code
_entity_poly.pdbx_strand_id
1 'polypeptide(L)'
;MRILLILFIILLNTLMLADSLSQEMPLVYEDENTGVDCPIPYLPSFSELPEIQALPDPFKWSDGRGRMSNFSDWQYRRVEIKSEIEHYEIGEKPVRPDSIDASYANGTLTVHVTVNGQTLTLTSAVILPDGDGPFPAMITITPILPADTLTNRGIAIIPYNFGQVMAWQQVRGSEPINKLYPDLIYMGAYSAWAWGVSRLIDGLELVQADLPIDLKHLGVTGCSFAGKMALFAGAFDERIALTIAQESGGGGYTTWRYSEVITDNVETLGNTSHVWFIEDLFQFSNDVPKLPFDHHELMAMVAPRALFVTGNPGWVWLADESGYVGSKAVQTVYEALGVPDRFGYSQIGGHDHCEVPAAQIPEIEAFVDKFMLGKDTVNTEVATTPYNTNLTPWINWDTPTLSNDSSYFGKSSLIYPPNLQKDVDTSITFTWNKVEDADKYYFQLSTNGTFTNIVSSDSTTDTVKTVTGLSEGKRYYWRVQVRNSAGSSGPWSDQWNFVTTIPLPTKPQLVSAAPYPNRTDYFTFTWKKVEYADKYRIQISRLLSFSPLAIPTATTTDTVINLQKLTEGQKYYWRVQAENIGGSGPWSDLSNFTIIFAPTDLELQKSGLNEITLTWEDHSNVEDGYVIERKPSQDTSFTVLDTLKGSGNEYVDEIAEVQNYTYRVKAYKDSAESDYSNEATIILTDIQEEKEIPTEYSISQNYPNPFNPSTTITFDLPRTDEVILKVFNILGEEVATLVSDRLNAGSYSYDWDASQMASGVYLYRLEAGEYIETRKMILMR
;
A
#
# COMPACT_ATOMS: atom_id res chain seq x y z
N MET A 1 32.73 59.63 -34.45
CA MET A 1 33.08 59.50 -33.02
C MET A 1 31.86 59.40 -32.08
N ARG A 2 30.81 60.22 -32.23
CA ARG A 2 29.61 60.11 -31.35
C ARG A 2 28.78 58.86 -31.54
N ILE A 3 28.69 58.31 -32.77
CA ILE A 3 27.91 57.06 -33.04
C ILE A 3 28.65 55.81 -32.48
N LEU A 4 29.98 55.77 -32.57
CA LEU A 4 30.78 54.68 -31.97
C LEU A 4 30.73 54.69 -30.44
N LEU A 5 30.60 55.85 -29.81
CA LEU A 5 30.47 55.95 -28.35
C LEU A 5 29.11 55.49 -27.86
N ILE A 6 28.03 55.73 -28.62
CA ILE A 6 26.68 55.27 -28.29
C ILE A 6 26.56 53.74 -28.45
N LEU A 7 27.14 53.18 -29.52
CA LEU A 7 27.20 51.72 -29.70
C LEU A 7 28.03 51.01 -28.63
N PHE A 8 29.14 51.65 -28.19
CA PHE A 8 29.99 51.12 -27.10
C PHE A 8 29.27 51.18 -25.73
N ILE A 9 28.49 52.24 -25.44
CA ILE A 9 27.69 52.40 -24.24
C ILE A 9 26.49 51.42 -24.25
N ILE A 10 25.86 51.18 -25.39
CA ILE A 10 24.80 50.20 -25.50
C ILE A 10 25.37 48.79 -25.36
N LEU A 11 26.53 48.49 -25.96
CA LEU A 11 27.19 47.17 -25.79
C LEU A 11 27.70 46.94 -24.36
N LEU A 12 28.21 47.99 -23.68
CA LEU A 12 28.63 47.93 -22.28
C LEU A 12 27.44 47.77 -21.34
N ASN A 13 26.30 48.43 -21.61
CA ASN A 13 25.09 48.24 -20.83
C ASN A 13 24.42 46.85 -21.07
N THR A 14 24.53 46.29 -22.27
CA THR A 14 24.07 44.91 -22.52
C THR A 14 25.00 43.87 -21.91
N LEU A 15 26.33 44.10 -21.87
CA LEU A 15 27.23 43.23 -21.08
C LEU A 15 27.05 43.40 -19.57
N MET A 16 26.82 44.63 -19.06
CA MET A 16 26.55 44.86 -17.64
C MET A 16 25.17 44.34 -17.20
N LEU A 17 24.20 44.24 -18.11
CA LEU A 17 22.88 43.61 -17.83
C LEU A 17 22.93 42.09 -17.93
N ALA A 18 23.90 41.49 -18.64
CA ALA A 18 24.08 40.05 -18.70
C ALA A 18 24.80 39.48 -17.46
N ASP A 19 25.68 40.31 -16.79
CA ASP A 19 26.40 39.89 -15.57
C ASP A 19 25.60 40.06 -14.28
N SER A 20 24.36 40.55 -14.30
CA SER A 20 23.59 40.83 -13.08
C SER A 20 22.44 39.82 -12.79
N LEU A 21 22.37 38.68 -13.49
CA LEU A 21 21.19 37.81 -13.42
C LEU A 21 21.47 36.32 -13.10
N SER A 22 22.67 35.93 -12.75
CA SER A 22 22.88 34.58 -12.20
C SER A 22 23.08 34.66 -10.69
N GLN A 23 22.09 34.18 -9.96
CA GLN A 23 22.36 33.80 -8.57
C GLN A 23 23.33 32.62 -8.64
N GLU A 24 24.50 32.73 -7.99
CA GLU A 24 25.45 31.65 -7.90
C GLU A 24 24.81 30.55 -6.98
N MET A 25 24.30 29.50 -7.60
CA MET A 25 23.70 28.40 -6.87
C MET A 25 24.78 27.61 -6.11
N PRO A 26 24.59 27.30 -4.82
CA PRO A 26 25.60 26.59 -4.03
C PRO A 26 25.87 25.19 -4.58
N LEU A 27 27.13 24.71 -4.45
CA LEU A 27 27.46 23.31 -4.77
C LEU A 27 27.01 22.35 -3.66
N VAL A 28 26.92 22.83 -2.42
CA VAL A 28 26.59 22.02 -1.24
C VAL A 28 25.98 22.93 -0.17
N TYR A 29 25.20 22.34 0.70
CA TYR A 29 24.61 23.02 1.85
C TYR A 29 25.24 22.49 3.15
N GLU A 30 25.10 23.25 4.24
CA GLU A 30 25.62 22.86 5.55
C GLU A 30 24.65 21.97 6.31
N ASP A 31 23.35 22.04 5.98
CA ASP A 31 22.27 21.27 6.58
C ASP A 31 21.90 20.05 5.74
N GLU A 32 21.49 18.97 6.41
CA GLU A 32 20.94 17.75 5.76
C GLU A 32 19.72 18.09 4.88
N ASN A 33 18.87 19.01 5.34
CA ASN A 33 17.65 19.44 4.66
C ASN A 33 17.41 20.93 4.89
N THR A 34 17.66 21.76 3.90
CA THR A 34 17.42 23.22 3.97
C THR A 34 15.94 23.57 3.94
N GLY A 35 15.07 22.62 3.60
CA GLY A 35 13.63 22.80 3.49
C GLY A 35 12.84 22.33 4.70
N VAL A 36 13.47 22.13 5.87
CA VAL A 36 12.81 21.61 7.08
C VAL A 36 11.58 22.41 7.51
N ASP A 37 11.62 23.73 7.32
CA ASP A 37 10.52 24.64 7.63
C ASP A 37 9.56 24.89 6.46
N CYS A 38 9.78 24.23 5.31
CA CYS A 38 8.91 24.38 4.15
C CYS A 38 7.59 23.61 4.35
N PRO A 39 6.49 24.14 3.84
CA PRO A 39 5.19 23.46 3.96
C PRO A 39 5.16 22.15 3.17
N ILE A 40 4.69 21.11 3.83
CA ILE A 40 4.40 19.82 3.18
C ILE A 40 3.09 19.96 2.37
N PRO A 41 3.02 19.54 1.11
CA PRO A 41 1.81 19.59 0.31
C PRO A 41 0.75 18.62 0.85
N TYR A 42 -0.49 18.82 0.46
CA TYR A 42 -1.51 17.78 0.64
C TYR A 42 -1.18 16.59 -0.25
N LEU A 43 -1.15 15.40 0.33
CA LEU A 43 -0.85 14.15 -0.35
C LEU A 43 -2.16 13.35 -0.53
N PRO A 44 -2.76 13.36 -1.75
CA PRO A 44 -4.04 12.70 -2.01
C PRO A 44 -3.97 11.18 -1.85
N SER A 45 -5.08 10.55 -1.49
CA SER A 45 -5.19 9.09 -1.60
C SER A 45 -5.14 8.63 -3.07
N PHE A 46 -4.80 7.37 -3.31
CA PHE A 46 -4.73 6.79 -4.66
C PHE A 46 -5.97 7.07 -5.54
N SER A 47 -7.16 7.03 -4.93
CA SER A 47 -8.42 7.27 -5.64
C SER A 47 -8.65 8.73 -6.04
N GLU A 48 -7.93 9.68 -5.43
CA GLU A 48 -8.04 11.12 -5.70
C GLU A 48 -6.99 11.60 -6.71
N LEU A 49 -5.96 10.77 -6.99
CA LEU A 49 -4.87 11.13 -7.88
C LEU A 49 -5.33 11.17 -9.34
N PRO A 50 -4.96 12.22 -10.10
CA PRO A 50 -5.24 12.30 -11.53
C PRO A 50 -4.33 11.35 -12.32
N GLU A 51 -4.79 10.92 -13.50
CA GLU A 51 -3.96 10.19 -14.47
C GLU A 51 -3.17 11.18 -15.33
N ILE A 52 -1.83 11.08 -15.29
CA ILE A 52 -0.89 11.90 -16.07
C ILE A 52 -0.01 10.94 -16.87
N GLN A 53 -0.21 10.89 -18.19
CA GLN A 53 0.51 9.96 -19.08
C GLN A 53 1.97 10.37 -19.29
N ALA A 54 2.22 11.67 -19.49
CA ALA A 54 3.56 12.23 -19.58
C ALA A 54 4.29 12.20 -18.22
N LEU A 55 5.59 12.43 -18.21
CA LEU A 55 6.30 12.68 -16.98
C LEU A 55 5.70 13.93 -16.28
N PRO A 56 5.60 13.94 -14.95
CA PRO A 56 5.23 15.14 -14.21
C PRO A 56 6.18 16.30 -14.50
N ASP A 57 5.65 17.51 -14.60
CA ASP A 57 6.45 18.73 -14.81
C ASP A 57 7.17 19.09 -13.49
N PRO A 58 8.51 18.99 -13.39
CA PRO A 58 9.26 19.21 -12.15
C PRO A 58 9.19 20.65 -11.64
N PHE A 59 8.73 21.57 -12.47
CA PHE A 59 8.57 22.99 -12.10
C PHE A 59 7.15 23.32 -11.62
N LYS A 60 6.22 22.38 -11.68
CA LYS A 60 4.83 22.59 -11.31
C LYS A 60 4.60 22.26 -9.85
N TRP A 61 3.94 23.18 -9.14
CA TRP A 61 3.57 22.97 -7.74
C TRP A 61 2.52 21.86 -7.57
N SER A 62 2.69 21.02 -6.57
CA SER A 62 1.78 19.91 -6.27
C SER A 62 0.37 20.36 -5.92
N ASP A 63 0.21 21.55 -5.37
CA ASP A 63 -1.08 22.14 -4.98
C ASP A 63 -1.83 22.85 -6.13
N GLY A 64 -1.30 22.79 -7.36
CA GLY A 64 -1.91 23.37 -8.56
C GLY A 64 -1.83 24.90 -8.69
N ARG A 65 -1.04 25.60 -7.83
CA ARG A 65 -0.85 27.06 -7.90
C ARG A 65 -0.07 27.54 -9.12
N GLY A 66 0.30 26.66 -10.05
CA GLY A 66 1.04 26.96 -11.27
C GLY A 66 2.45 26.37 -11.24
N ARG A 67 3.43 27.13 -11.76
CA ARG A 67 4.83 26.71 -11.86
C ARG A 67 5.73 27.66 -11.09
N MET A 68 6.91 27.18 -10.67
CA MET A 68 7.94 28.03 -10.08
C MET A 68 8.42 29.10 -11.05
N SER A 69 8.82 30.24 -10.51
CA SER A 69 9.23 31.42 -11.29
C SER A 69 10.57 32.05 -10.80
N ASN A 70 11.02 31.67 -9.60
CA ASN A 70 12.24 32.19 -8.98
C ASN A 70 13.20 31.06 -8.62
N PHE A 71 14.49 31.38 -8.52
CA PHE A 71 15.49 30.41 -8.06
C PHE A 71 15.22 29.90 -6.63
N SER A 72 14.75 30.78 -5.74
CA SER A 72 14.37 30.40 -4.38
C SER A 72 13.19 29.42 -4.30
N ASP A 73 12.33 29.36 -5.31
CA ASP A 73 11.20 28.41 -5.39
C ASP A 73 11.69 26.94 -5.41
N TRP A 74 12.90 26.68 -5.94
CA TRP A 74 13.42 25.33 -6.07
C TRP A 74 13.58 24.61 -4.72
N GLN A 75 13.96 25.33 -3.67
CA GLN A 75 14.04 24.75 -2.33
C GLN A 75 12.66 24.19 -1.87
N TYR A 76 11.61 24.95 -2.09
CA TYR A 76 10.25 24.54 -1.72
C TYR A 76 9.73 23.41 -2.61
N ARG A 77 10.01 23.47 -3.92
CA ARG A 77 9.60 22.41 -4.85
C ARG A 77 10.28 21.09 -4.54
N ARG A 78 11.55 21.09 -4.16
CA ARG A 78 12.26 19.89 -3.68
C ARG A 78 11.57 19.26 -2.48
N VAL A 79 11.06 20.06 -1.54
CA VAL A 79 10.33 19.55 -0.37
C VAL A 79 9.00 18.91 -0.77
N GLU A 80 8.29 19.48 -1.75
CA GLU A 80 7.07 18.85 -2.27
C GLU A 80 7.38 17.49 -2.91
N ILE A 81 8.36 17.42 -3.80
CA ILE A 81 8.81 16.16 -4.45
C ILE A 81 9.27 15.15 -3.39
N LYS A 82 10.09 15.59 -2.42
CA LYS A 82 10.52 14.74 -1.31
C LYS A 82 9.34 14.12 -0.58
N SER A 83 8.34 14.94 -0.22
CA SER A 83 7.16 14.50 0.52
C SER A 83 6.32 13.50 -0.28
N GLU A 84 6.20 13.69 -1.60
CA GLU A 84 5.52 12.75 -2.49
C GLU A 84 6.25 11.40 -2.55
N ILE A 85 7.57 11.41 -2.73
CA ILE A 85 8.41 10.19 -2.76
C ILE A 85 8.35 9.46 -1.40
N GLU A 86 8.46 10.18 -0.28
CA GLU A 86 8.34 9.59 1.05
C GLU A 86 6.95 8.97 1.27
N HIS A 87 5.90 9.63 0.83
CA HIS A 87 4.54 9.17 1.07
C HIS A 87 4.15 7.96 0.21
N TYR A 88 4.50 7.98 -1.09
CA TYR A 88 4.00 6.97 -2.02
C TYR A 88 5.00 5.87 -2.35
N GLU A 89 6.31 6.05 -2.08
CA GLU A 89 7.31 5.11 -2.57
C GLU A 89 8.20 4.49 -1.50
N ILE A 90 8.86 5.29 -0.64
CA ILE A 90 9.91 4.78 0.25
C ILE A 90 9.59 4.86 1.74
N GLY A 91 8.51 5.55 2.13
CA GLY A 91 8.25 5.87 3.52
C GLY A 91 9.10 7.03 4.06
N GLU A 92 8.68 7.60 5.18
CA GLU A 92 9.34 8.75 5.80
C GLU A 92 10.80 8.42 6.19
N LYS A 93 11.73 9.30 5.79
CA LYS A 93 13.10 9.27 6.30
C LYS A 93 13.14 9.99 7.66
N PRO A 94 13.49 9.28 8.76
CA PRO A 94 13.55 9.90 10.07
C PRO A 94 14.49 11.10 10.10
N VAL A 95 14.06 12.16 10.82
CA VAL A 95 14.90 13.36 11.03
C VAL A 95 16.15 13.03 11.81
N ARG A 96 17.13 13.94 11.78
CA ARG A 96 18.37 13.83 12.58
C ARG A 96 18.01 13.71 14.06
N PRO A 97 18.45 12.66 14.77
CA PRO A 97 18.24 12.51 16.21
C PRO A 97 19.05 13.52 17.02
N ASP A 98 18.54 13.92 18.19
CA ASP A 98 19.25 14.83 19.09
C ASP A 98 20.50 14.20 19.75
N SER A 99 20.56 12.85 19.84
CA SER A 99 21.65 12.13 20.51
C SER A 99 22.45 11.31 19.49
N ILE A 100 23.54 11.91 19.02
CA ILE A 100 24.54 11.26 18.17
C ILE A 100 25.91 11.48 18.80
N ASP A 101 26.69 10.40 18.92
CA ASP A 101 28.07 10.41 19.39
C ASP A 101 28.96 9.69 18.37
N ALA A 102 30.19 10.12 18.21
CA ALA A 102 31.10 9.50 17.25
C ALA A 102 32.55 9.52 17.75
N SER A 103 33.31 8.55 17.28
CA SER A 103 34.75 8.47 17.51
C SER A 103 35.49 7.93 16.28
N TYR A 104 36.72 8.36 16.10
CA TYR A 104 37.62 7.81 15.09
C TYR A 104 38.87 7.24 15.74
N ALA A 105 39.11 5.95 15.57
CA ALA A 105 40.29 5.26 16.12
C ALA A 105 40.73 4.10 15.22
N ASN A 106 42.02 3.93 15.07
CA ASN A 106 42.62 2.82 14.33
C ASN A 106 42.03 2.66 12.90
N GLY A 107 41.81 3.76 12.21
CA GLY A 107 41.23 3.78 10.85
C GLY A 107 39.72 3.50 10.78
N THR A 108 39.05 3.41 11.93
CA THR A 108 37.60 3.15 11.96
C THR A 108 36.83 4.34 12.54
N LEU A 109 35.88 4.84 11.80
CA LEU A 109 34.83 5.74 12.25
C LEU A 109 33.73 4.90 12.90
N THR A 110 33.35 5.25 14.12
CA THR A 110 32.21 4.64 14.84
C THR A 110 31.22 5.73 15.19
N VAL A 111 29.95 5.55 14.85
CA VAL A 111 28.86 6.48 15.11
C VAL A 111 27.77 5.78 15.92
N HIS A 112 27.41 6.32 17.08
CA HIS A 112 26.36 5.84 17.94
C HIS A 112 25.15 6.77 17.84
N VAL A 113 24.03 6.24 17.35
CA VAL A 113 22.77 6.99 17.22
C VAL A 113 21.79 6.46 18.25
N THR A 114 21.33 7.34 19.14
CA THR A 114 20.42 6.96 20.23
C THR A 114 19.08 7.66 20.10
N VAL A 115 18.00 6.88 20.08
CA VAL A 115 16.60 7.34 20.04
C VAL A 115 15.82 6.56 21.10
N ASN A 116 15.09 7.26 21.95
CA ASN A 116 14.26 6.65 23.01
C ASN A 116 15.02 5.61 23.87
N GLY A 117 16.31 5.85 24.14
CA GLY A 117 17.17 4.97 24.92
C GLY A 117 17.64 3.70 24.21
N GLN A 118 17.35 3.53 22.93
CA GLN A 118 17.89 2.49 22.07
C GLN A 118 19.03 3.06 21.23
N THR A 119 20.12 2.33 21.09
CA THR A 119 21.30 2.76 20.34
C THR A 119 21.56 1.83 19.14
N LEU A 120 21.76 2.43 17.98
CA LEU A 120 22.28 1.78 16.78
C LEU A 120 23.69 2.28 16.54
N THR A 121 24.61 1.37 16.21
CA THR A 121 26.03 1.68 15.96
C THR A 121 26.33 1.46 14.49
N LEU A 122 26.87 2.49 13.84
CA LEU A 122 27.43 2.43 12.50
C LEU A 122 28.95 2.43 12.57
N THR A 123 29.62 1.64 11.76
CA THR A 123 31.08 1.60 11.66
C THR A 123 31.53 1.68 10.21
N SER A 124 32.58 2.43 9.94
CA SER A 124 33.21 2.53 8.62
C SER A 124 34.72 2.45 8.73
N ALA A 125 35.34 1.56 7.98
CA ALA A 125 36.80 1.48 7.84
C ALA A 125 37.26 2.53 6.81
N VAL A 126 37.65 3.70 7.31
CA VAL A 126 38.04 4.83 6.47
C VAL A 126 39.42 4.60 5.84
N ILE A 127 39.56 4.85 4.55
CA ILE A 127 40.79 4.79 3.82
C ILE A 127 41.24 6.21 3.49
N LEU A 128 42.29 6.69 4.12
CA LEU A 128 42.84 8.03 3.87
C LEU A 128 43.91 7.98 2.78
N PRO A 129 43.96 9.06 1.94
CA PRO A 129 45.12 9.27 1.07
C PRO A 129 46.35 9.73 1.87
N ASP A 130 47.51 9.79 1.22
CA ASP A 130 48.70 10.38 1.81
C ASP A 130 48.53 11.90 2.01
N GLY A 131 48.99 12.42 3.15
CA GLY A 131 48.94 13.88 3.47
C GLY A 131 48.26 14.22 4.78
N ASP A 132 48.12 15.50 5.07
CA ASP A 132 47.61 15.99 6.35
C ASP A 132 46.10 16.39 6.27
N GLY A 133 45.49 16.44 5.06
CA GLY A 133 44.11 16.88 4.86
C GLY A 133 43.85 18.37 5.03
N PRO A 134 42.62 18.87 5.13
CA PRO A 134 41.40 18.06 5.06
C PRO A 134 41.19 17.48 3.66
N PHE A 135 40.69 16.23 3.61
CA PHE A 135 40.51 15.48 2.37
C PHE A 135 39.03 15.49 1.93
N PRO A 136 38.73 15.79 0.64
CA PRO A 136 37.47 15.40 0.04
C PRO A 136 37.23 13.92 0.29
N ALA A 137 35.97 13.50 0.45
CA ALA A 137 35.69 12.11 0.75
C ALA A 137 34.57 11.52 -0.11
N MET A 138 34.75 10.28 -0.58
CA MET A 138 33.73 9.51 -1.30
C MET A 138 33.13 8.46 -0.37
N ILE A 139 31.86 8.57 -0.05
CA ILE A 139 31.08 7.54 0.63
C ILE A 139 30.76 6.47 -0.42
N THR A 140 31.31 5.26 -0.24
CA THR A 140 31.14 4.18 -1.19
C THR A 140 30.20 3.10 -0.63
N ILE A 141 29.06 2.91 -1.29
CA ILE A 141 28.15 1.81 -0.98
C ILE A 141 28.65 0.54 -1.67
N THR A 142 28.95 0.64 -2.96
CA THR A 142 29.81 -0.26 -3.70
C THR A 142 30.84 0.57 -4.48
N PRO A 143 32.11 0.15 -4.52
CA PRO A 143 33.13 0.94 -5.26
C PRO A 143 32.85 0.84 -6.76
N ILE A 144 32.89 2.00 -7.45
CA ILE A 144 32.79 2.10 -8.92
C ILE A 144 34.14 2.36 -9.58
N LEU A 145 35.12 2.85 -8.82
CA LEU A 145 36.51 3.01 -9.24
C LEU A 145 37.42 2.27 -8.26
N PRO A 146 38.58 1.79 -8.71
CA PRO A 146 39.61 1.24 -7.80
C PRO A 146 39.93 2.25 -6.70
N ALA A 147 40.16 1.75 -5.48
CA ALA A 147 40.44 2.60 -4.32
C ALA A 147 41.68 3.52 -4.54
N ASP A 148 42.73 3.00 -5.16
CA ASP A 148 43.95 3.73 -5.49
C ASP A 148 43.71 4.87 -6.51
N THR A 149 42.69 4.75 -7.36
CA THR A 149 42.30 5.82 -8.27
C THR A 149 41.80 7.07 -7.51
N LEU A 150 41.03 6.89 -6.42
CA LEU A 150 40.55 7.97 -5.57
C LEU A 150 41.65 8.46 -4.60
N THR A 151 42.33 7.56 -3.90
CA THR A 151 43.34 7.95 -2.91
C THR A 151 44.55 8.63 -3.54
N ASN A 152 45.00 8.19 -4.75
CA ASN A 152 46.03 8.88 -5.51
C ASN A 152 45.64 10.27 -5.98
N ARG A 153 44.35 10.63 -5.98
CA ARG A 153 43.81 11.96 -6.21
C ARG A 153 43.64 12.79 -4.93
N GLY A 154 44.00 12.24 -3.77
CA GLY A 154 43.84 12.91 -2.48
C GLY A 154 42.41 12.84 -1.93
N ILE A 155 41.62 11.82 -2.36
CA ILE A 155 40.22 11.64 -1.90
C ILE A 155 40.15 10.49 -0.93
N ALA A 156 39.63 10.72 0.26
CA ALA A 156 39.36 9.69 1.26
C ALA A 156 38.18 8.80 0.82
N ILE A 157 38.20 7.53 1.22
CA ILE A 157 37.11 6.60 0.96
C ILE A 157 36.47 6.21 2.27
N ILE A 158 35.15 6.31 2.33
CA ILE A 158 34.33 6.00 3.50
C ILE A 158 33.31 4.92 3.10
N PRO A 159 33.67 3.62 3.29
CA PRO A 159 32.76 2.52 2.98
C PRO A 159 31.49 2.57 3.85
N TYR A 160 30.32 2.51 3.23
CA TYR A 160 29.05 2.44 3.94
C TYR A 160 28.52 1.03 3.97
N ASN A 161 28.37 0.46 5.17
CA ASN A 161 27.78 -0.85 5.39
C ASN A 161 26.27 -0.70 5.70
N PHE A 162 25.44 -0.69 4.67
CA PHE A 162 23.99 -0.53 4.77
C PHE A 162 23.31 -1.61 5.63
N GLY A 163 23.89 -2.82 5.72
CA GLY A 163 23.37 -3.91 6.54
C GLY A 163 23.39 -3.62 8.05
N GLN A 164 24.11 -2.61 8.51
CA GLN A 164 24.07 -2.14 9.88
C GLN A 164 22.78 -1.37 10.20
N VAL A 165 22.07 -0.90 9.19
CA VAL A 165 20.78 -0.18 9.30
C VAL A 165 19.61 -1.09 8.94
N MET A 166 19.68 -1.70 7.76
CA MET A 166 18.64 -2.58 7.23
C MET A 166 19.26 -3.58 6.24
N ALA A 167 18.87 -4.83 6.34
CA ALA A 167 19.33 -5.90 5.45
C ALA A 167 18.82 -5.69 4.01
N TRP A 168 19.57 -6.22 3.02
CA TRP A 168 19.18 -6.19 1.61
C TRP A 168 17.83 -6.89 1.35
N GLN A 169 17.60 -8.01 2.05
CA GLN A 169 16.31 -8.72 2.11
C GLN A 169 15.67 -8.42 3.47
N GLN A 170 15.14 -7.20 3.64
CA GLN A 170 14.60 -6.79 4.92
C GLN A 170 13.45 -7.69 5.39
N VAL A 171 13.38 -7.88 6.71
CA VAL A 171 12.24 -8.45 7.41
C VAL A 171 11.57 -7.32 8.21
N ARG A 172 10.48 -6.78 7.66
CA ARG A 172 9.78 -5.60 8.22
C ARG A 172 9.53 -5.77 9.72
N GLY A 173 9.89 -4.75 10.49
CA GLY A 173 9.77 -4.72 11.95
C GLY A 173 10.90 -5.44 12.71
N SER A 174 11.86 -6.08 12.03
CA SER A 174 12.97 -6.81 12.66
C SER A 174 14.35 -6.18 12.43
N GLU A 175 14.42 -5.18 11.55
CA GLU A 175 15.67 -4.53 11.16
C GLU A 175 16.27 -3.68 12.29
N PRO A 176 17.60 -3.45 12.29
CA PRO A 176 18.25 -2.63 13.31
C PRO A 176 17.60 -1.24 13.49
N ILE A 177 17.22 -0.57 12.41
CA ILE A 177 16.56 0.73 12.45
C ILE A 177 15.16 0.68 13.11
N ASN A 178 14.44 -0.44 13.01
CA ASN A 178 13.12 -0.58 13.62
C ASN A 178 13.19 -0.61 15.16
N LYS A 179 14.36 -0.86 15.75
CA LYS A 179 14.56 -0.74 17.20
C LYS A 179 14.58 0.71 17.66
N LEU A 180 15.10 1.63 16.81
CA LEU A 180 15.09 3.06 17.06
C LEU A 180 13.71 3.66 16.76
N TYR A 181 13.08 3.22 15.67
CA TYR A 181 11.83 3.76 15.15
C TYR A 181 10.78 2.65 14.98
N PRO A 182 10.18 2.15 16.07
CA PRO A 182 9.23 1.04 16.02
C PRO A 182 7.91 1.39 15.29
N ASP A 183 7.60 2.67 15.14
CA ASP A 183 6.41 3.12 14.40
C ASP A 183 6.63 3.17 12.88
N LEU A 184 7.88 3.10 12.42
CA LEU A 184 8.26 3.12 10.99
C LEU A 184 8.60 1.72 10.44
N ILE A 185 7.94 0.68 10.94
CA ILE A 185 8.19 -0.71 10.51
C ILE A 185 7.86 -0.98 9.03
N TYR A 186 7.08 -0.10 8.41
CA TYR A 186 6.67 -0.23 7.00
C TYR A 186 7.52 0.59 6.04
N MET A 187 8.55 1.33 6.54
CA MET A 187 9.43 2.11 5.67
C MET A 187 10.15 1.22 4.67
N GLY A 188 10.39 1.75 3.47
CA GLY A 188 11.20 1.11 2.45
C GLY A 188 12.69 1.15 2.81
N ALA A 189 13.45 0.24 2.22
CA ALA A 189 14.88 0.15 2.50
C ALA A 189 15.66 1.40 2.07
N TYR A 190 15.25 2.05 0.96
CA TYR A 190 15.94 3.26 0.49
C TYR A 190 15.80 4.44 1.45
N SER A 191 14.69 4.59 2.14
CA SER A 191 14.54 5.58 3.22
C SER A 191 15.50 5.28 4.38
N ALA A 192 15.55 4.03 4.83
CA ALA A 192 16.44 3.58 5.90
C ALA A 192 17.93 3.74 5.54
N TRP A 193 18.30 3.36 4.33
CA TRP A 193 19.69 3.43 3.87
C TRP A 193 20.17 4.86 3.64
N ALA A 194 19.33 5.73 3.08
CA ALA A 194 19.64 7.17 2.98
C ALA A 194 19.79 7.80 4.36
N TRP A 195 18.93 7.44 5.34
CA TRP A 195 19.10 7.85 6.73
C TRP A 195 20.45 7.42 7.30
N GLY A 196 20.88 6.18 7.04
CA GLY A 196 22.18 5.66 7.51
C GLY A 196 23.38 6.43 6.93
N VAL A 197 23.33 6.82 5.65
CA VAL A 197 24.36 7.69 5.04
C VAL A 197 24.40 9.04 5.74
N SER A 198 23.25 9.65 6.01
CA SER A 198 23.18 10.91 6.74
C SER A 198 23.77 10.82 8.15
N ARG A 199 23.52 9.72 8.86
CA ARG A 199 24.11 9.49 10.20
C ARG A 199 25.63 9.28 10.14
N LEU A 200 26.11 8.69 9.05
CA LEU A 200 27.56 8.59 8.84
C LEU A 200 28.20 9.99 8.64
N ILE A 201 27.53 10.87 7.89
CA ILE A 201 27.96 12.28 7.70
C ILE A 201 27.96 13.02 9.04
N ASP A 202 26.91 12.85 9.87
CA ASP A 202 26.88 13.42 11.21
C ASP A 202 28.11 12.97 12.05
N GLY A 203 28.49 11.69 11.91
CA GLY A 203 29.68 11.18 12.57
C GLY A 203 30.97 11.86 12.09
N LEU A 204 31.08 12.13 10.78
CA LEU A 204 32.22 12.88 10.21
C LEU A 204 32.27 14.32 10.76
N GLU A 205 31.13 14.98 10.91
CA GLU A 205 31.03 16.31 11.52
C GLU A 205 31.60 16.34 12.96
N LEU A 206 31.28 15.29 13.73
CA LEU A 206 31.66 15.21 15.15
C LEU A 206 33.16 14.88 15.38
N VAL A 207 33.82 14.21 14.43
CA VAL A 207 35.21 13.73 14.59
C VAL A 207 36.22 14.50 13.75
N GLN A 208 35.91 15.70 13.25
CA GLN A 208 36.79 16.49 12.39
C GLN A 208 38.18 16.76 12.96
N ALA A 209 38.31 16.85 14.29
CA ALA A 209 39.59 17.03 14.95
C ALA A 209 40.54 15.83 14.84
N ASP A 210 39.98 14.63 14.73
CA ASP A 210 40.73 13.36 14.67
C ASP A 210 40.76 12.77 13.24
N LEU A 211 39.75 13.11 12.41
CA LEU A 211 39.58 12.65 11.04
C LEU A 211 39.37 13.88 10.11
N PRO A 212 40.43 14.42 9.47
CA PRO A 212 40.36 15.64 8.72
C PRO A 212 39.69 15.43 7.33
N ILE A 213 38.36 15.46 7.29
CA ILE A 213 37.58 15.40 6.07
C ILE A 213 37.06 16.80 5.69
N ASP A 214 37.13 17.12 4.42
CA ASP A 214 36.50 18.29 3.86
C ASP A 214 35.01 18.05 3.61
N LEU A 215 34.19 18.48 4.55
CA LEU A 215 32.74 18.25 4.52
C LEU A 215 32.02 19.00 3.38
N LYS A 216 32.70 19.97 2.71
CA LYS A 216 32.13 20.65 1.54
C LYS A 216 32.30 19.85 0.24
N HIS A 217 33.14 18.84 0.27
CA HIS A 217 33.45 18.00 -0.88
C HIS A 217 33.20 16.52 -0.54
N LEU A 218 31.97 16.21 -0.11
CA LEU A 218 31.50 14.84 0.09
C LEU A 218 30.86 14.31 -1.20
N GLY A 219 31.23 13.12 -1.61
CA GLY A 219 30.57 12.38 -2.68
C GLY A 219 29.90 11.10 -2.16
N VAL A 220 28.93 10.61 -2.89
CA VAL A 220 28.33 9.28 -2.67
C VAL A 220 28.25 8.50 -3.98
N THR A 221 28.55 7.19 -3.92
CA THR A 221 28.53 6.35 -5.11
C THR A 221 28.15 4.90 -4.82
N GLY A 222 27.59 4.25 -5.85
CA GLY A 222 27.27 2.84 -5.86
C GLY A 222 26.75 2.37 -7.22
N CYS A 223 26.65 1.05 -7.39
CA CYS A 223 26.17 0.42 -8.61
C CYS A 223 24.93 -0.43 -8.35
N SER A 224 24.05 -0.57 -9.34
CA SER A 224 22.84 -1.39 -9.28
C SER A 224 21.91 -0.93 -8.15
N PHE A 225 21.45 -1.81 -7.25
CA PHE A 225 20.70 -1.42 -6.06
C PHE A 225 21.44 -0.41 -5.17
N ALA A 226 22.77 -0.49 -5.12
CA ALA A 226 23.59 0.48 -4.42
C ALA A 226 23.71 1.81 -5.19
N GLY A 227 23.52 1.81 -6.50
CA GLY A 227 23.38 3.01 -7.33
C GLY A 227 22.06 3.74 -7.05
N LYS A 228 20.95 2.99 -6.88
CA LYS A 228 19.68 3.54 -6.38
C LYS A 228 19.89 4.17 -5.00
N MET A 229 20.57 3.44 -4.09
CA MET A 229 20.86 3.94 -2.73
C MET A 229 21.69 5.23 -2.75
N ALA A 230 22.71 5.30 -3.61
CA ALA A 230 23.52 6.51 -3.78
C ALA A 230 22.65 7.69 -4.27
N LEU A 231 21.72 7.46 -5.21
CA LEU A 231 20.82 8.46 -5.71
C LEU A 231 19.86 8.95 -4.61
N PHE A 232 19.23 8.07 -3.85
CA PHE A 232 18.40 8.45 -2.72
C PHE A 232 19.19 9.19 -1.64
N ALA A 233 20.41 8.74 -1.30
CA ALA A 233 21.25 9.43 -0.34
C ALA A 233 21.58 10.85 -0.81
N GLY A 234 22.00 11.03 -2.07
CA GLY A 234 22.29 12.34 -2.65
C GLY A 234 21.06 13.25 -2.77
N ALA A 235 19.89 12.70 -3.06
CA ALA A 235 18.65 13.46 -3.14
C ALA A 235 18.15 13.93 -1.75
N PHE A 236 18.35 13.10 -0.71
CA PHE A 236 17.79 13.31 0.64
C PHE A 236 18.79 13.85 1.68
N ASP A 237 20.05 14.14 1.27
CA ASP A 237 21.04 14.80 2.11
C ASP A 237 21.77 15.89 1.31
N GLU A 238 21.49 17.13 1.64
CA GLU A 238 21.98 18.29 0.88
C GLU A 238 23.45 18.62 1.18
N ARG A 239 24.09 17.94 2.11
CA ARG A 239 25.53 18.04 2.42
C ARG A 239 26.39 17.24 1.44
N ILE A 240 25.78 16.44 0.54
CA ILE A 240 26.50 15.66 -0.48
C ILE A 240 26.70 16.52 -1.74
N ALA A 241 27.92 16.87 -2.06
CA ALA A 241 28.28 17.72 -3.20
C ALA A 241 28.22 16.98 -4.55
N LEU A 242 28.57 15.68 -4.58
CA LEU A 242 28.57 14.87 -5.79
C LEU A 242 27.86 13.52 -5.57
N THR A 243 26.90 13.23 -6.42
CA THR A 243 26.23 11.92 -6.47
C THR A 243 26.59 11.21 -7.76
N ILE A 244 27.12 9.97 -7.68
CA ILE A 244 27.39 9.13 -8.84
C ILE A 244 26.57 7.84 -8.70
N ALA A 245 25.52 7.70 -9.51
CA ALA A 245 24.66 6.53 -9.49
C ALA A 245 24.88 5.67 -10.75
N GLN A 246 25.62 4.54 -10.58
CA GLN A 246 25.96 3.67 -11.67
C GLN A 246 24.86 2.60 -11.85
N GLU A 247 24.41 2.43 -13.10
CA GLU A 247 23.52 1.34 -13.56
C GLU A 247 22.33 1.06 -12.59
N SER A 248 21.73 2.14 -12.11
CA SER A 248 20.74 2.02 -11.03
C SER A 248 19.35 1.53 -11.49
N GLY A 249 19.05 1.52 -12.80
CA GLY A 249 17.82 0.92 -13.35
C GLY A 249 16.51 1.45 -12.79
N GLY A 250 15.47 0.63 -12.82
CA GLY A 250 14.13 0.93 -12.29
C GLY A 250 14.16 1.19 -10.78
N GLY A 251 13.46 2.23 -10.30
CA GLY A 251 13.61 2.71 -8.92
C GLY A 251 14.94 3.42 -8.64
N GLY A 252 15.69 3.75 -9.69
CA GLY A 252 16.89 4.55 -9.67
C GLY A 252 16.80 5.70 -10.66
N TYR A 253 17.66 5.73 -11.70
CA TYR A 253 17.69 6.82 -12.68
C TYR A 253 16.68 6.67 -13.82
N THR A 254 15.99 5.54 -13.94
CA THR A 254 14.97 5.30 -14.97
C THR A 254 13.56 5.65 -14.47
N THR A 255 12.73 6.17 -15.35
CA THR A 255 11.38 6.58 -15.00
C THR A 255 10.42 5.40 -15.01
N TRP A 256 9.52 5.32 -14.05
CA TRP A 256 8.52 4.25 -13.99
C TRP A 256 7.61 4.28 -15.21
N ARG A 257 7.10 5.46 -15.61
CA ARG A 257 6.19 5.62 -16.76
C ARG A 257 6.76 5.12 -18.08
N TYR A 258 8.01 5.48 -18.38
CA TYR A 258 8.60 5.05 -19.65
C TYR A 258 8.99 3.57 -19.61
N SER A 259 9.41 3.04 -18.47
CA SER A 259 9.73 1.61 -18.33
C SER A 259 8.53 0.71 -18.63
N GLU A 260 7.28 1.14 -18.30
CA GLU A 260 6.05 0.38 -18.62
C GLU A 260 5.75 0.26 -20.12
N VAL A 261 6.27 1.12 -20.98
CA VAL A 261 6.02 1.05 -22.42
C VAL A 261 7.14 0.34 -23.19
N ILE A 262 8.23 -0.01 -22.54
CA ILE A 262 9.29 -0.83 -23.11
C ILE A 262 8.79 -2.26 -23.22
N THR A 263 8.89 -2.85 -24.42
CA THR A 263 8.38 -4.21 -24.70
C THR A 263 9.31 -5.33 -24.23
N ASP A 264 10.56 -5.00 -23.94
CA ASP A 264 11.55 -5.94 -23.41
C ASP A 264 11.32 -6.22 -21.93
N ASN A 265 11.95 -7.27 -21.41
CA ASN A 265 11.85 -7.62 -19.98
C ASN A 265 12.74 -6.69 -19.14
N VAL A 266 12.23 -5.50 -18.84
CA VAL A 266 12.89 -4.47 -18.04
C VAL A 266 12.33 -4.39 -16.63
N GLU A 267 13.06 -3.73 -15.72
CA GLU A 267 12.56 -3.42 -14.38
C GLU A 267 11.47 -2.35 -14.46
N THR A 268 10.25 -2.71 -14.08
CA THR A 268 9.07 -1.84 -13.99
C THR A 268 8.61 -1.71 -12.53
N LEU A 269 7.68 -0.81 -12.25
CA LEU A 269 7.10 -0.68 -10.93
C LEU A 269 6.44 -1.99 -10.47
N GLY A 270 5.80 -2.71 -11.37
CA GLY A 270 5.10 -3.96 -11.06
C GLY A 270 6.00 -5.17 -10.80
N ASN A 271 7.28 -5.15 -11.22
CA ASN A 271 8.20 -6.29 -11.08
C ASN A 271 9.47 -5.99 -10.28
N THR A 272 9.63 -4.77 -9.76
CA THR A 272 10.74 -4.41 -8.85
C THR A 272 10.60 -5.08 -7.48
N SER A 273 11.62 -4.98 -6.65
CA SER A 273 11.66 -5.66 -5.36
C SER A 273 10.79 -4.98 -4.29
N HIS A 274 9.75 -5.68 -3.83
CA HIS A 274 8.85 -5.21 -2.76
C HIS A 274 9.55 -4.88 -1.43
N VAL A 275 10.69 -5.50 -1.14
CA VAL A 275 11.41 -5.25 0.12
C VAL A 275 12.14 -3.91 0.14
N TRP A 276 12.32 -3.25 -1.01
CA TRP A 276 13.05 -1.99 -1.09
C TRP A 276 12.16 -0.75 -0.93
N PHE A 277 10.87 -0.90 -1.24
CA PHE A 277 9.86 0.16 -1.25
C PHE A 277 8.76 -0.13 -0.23
N ILE A 278 7.88 0.83 0.03
CA ILE A 278 6.68 0.57 0.85
C ILE A 278 5.65 -0.22 0.03
N GLU A 279 4.79 -0.98 0.72
CA GLU A 279 3.74 -1.76 0.03
C GLU A 279 2.74 -0.89 -0.73
N ASP A 280 2.49 0.32 -0.26
CA ASP A 280 1.55 1.25 -0.87
C ASP A 280 2.00 1.72 -2.28
N LEU A 281 3.29 1.63 -2.61
CA LEU A 281 3.77 1.89 -3.97
C LEU A 281 3.12 0.95 -5.00
N PHE A 282 2.95 -0.31 -4.64
CA PHE A 282 2.52 -1.34 -5.59
C PHE A 282 1.04 -1.27 -5.98
N GLN A 283 0.24 -0.41 -5.33
CA GLN A 283 -1.09 -0.05 -5.83
C GLN A 283 -1.04 0.65 -7.20
N PHE A 284 0.11 1.26 -7.55
CA PHE A 284 0.33 1.91 -8.84
C PHE A 284 0.79 0.95 -9.96
N SER A 285 1.05 -0.33 -9.68
CA SER A 285 1.62 -1.29 -10.64
C SER A 285 0.83 -1.43 -11.95
N ASN A 286 -0.48 -1.18 -11.94
CA ASN A 286 -1.32 -1.19 -13.13
C ASN A 286 -1.83 0.21 -13.52
N ASP A 287 -1.46 1.24 -12.79
CA ASP A 287 -1.94 2.62 -12.91
C ASP A 287 -0.79 3.62 -12.69
N VAL A 288 0.41 3.33 -13.22
CA VAL A 288 1.60 4.21 -13.08
C VAL A 288 1.30 5.67 -13.45
N PRO A 289 0.42 5.98 -14.42
CA PRO A 289 0.02 7.36 -14.70
C PRO A 289 -0.61 8.13 -13.52
N LYS A 290 -1.07 7.44 -12.46
CA LYS A 290 -1.57 8.08 -11.24
C LYS A 290 -0.49 8.48 -10.24
N LEU A 291 0.73 7.95 -10.36
CA LEU A 291 1.82 8.32 -9.47
C LEU A 291 2.10 9.83 -9.62
N PRO A 292 2.07 10.66 -8.56
CA PRO A 292 2.14 12.12 -8.71
C PRO A 292 3.53 12.64 -9.09
N PHE A 293 4.56 11.81 -8.94
CA PHE A 293 5.95 12.07 -9.32
C PHE A 293 6.49 10.98 -10.25
N ASP A 294 7.73 11.11 -10.69
CA ASP A 294 8.51 10.04 -11.31
C ASP A 294 10.02 10.25 -11.06
N HIS A 295 10.87 9.27 -11.35
CA HIS A 295 12.28 9.25 -10.93
C HIS A 295 13.17 10.34 -11.56
N HIS A 296 12.75 11.00 -12.62
CA HIS A 296 13.41 12.23 -13.07
C HIS A 296 13.31 13.35 -11.99
N GLU A 297 12.23 13.37 -11.18
CA GLU A 297 12.11 14.31 -10.06
C GLU A 297 12.99 13.90 -8.87
N LEU A 298 13.16 12.59 -8.60
CA LEU A 298 14.15 12.11 -7.64
C LEU A 298 15.57 12.55 -8.02
N MET A 299 15.95 12.39 -9.30
CA MET A 299 17.23 12.88 -9.81
C MET A 299 17.34 14.40 -9.69
N ALA A 300 16.27 15.12 -10.03
CA ALA A 300 16.23 16.58 -9.96
C ALA A 300 16.41 17.12 -8.53
N MET A 301 15.99 16.38 -7.49
CA MET A 301 16.20 16.75 -6.09
C MET A 301 17.69 16.92 -5.74
N VAL A 302 18.60 16.30 -6.48
CA VAL A 302 20.06 16.51 -6.27
C VAL A 302 20.45 17.94 -6.67
N ALA A 303 19.78 18.54 -7.64
CA ALA A 303 20.08 19.92 -8.07
C ALA A 303 19.90 20.94 -6.90
N PRO A 304 20.77 21.94 -6.79
CA PRO A 304 21.83 22.39 -7.74
C PRO A 304 23.18 21.71 -7.55
N ARG A 305 23.28 20.66 -6.72
CA ARG A 305 24.49 19.88 -6.46
C ARG A 305 24.80 18.97 -7.66
N ALA A 306 26.00 18.38 -7.72
CA ALA A 306 26.41 17.61 -8.88
C ALA A 306 25.82 16.18 -8.89
N LEU A 307 25.32 15.77 -10.06
CA LEU A 307 24.79 14.43 -10.32
C LEU A 307 25.37 13.86 -11.60
N PHE A 308 25.92 12.65 -11.51
CA PHE A 308 26.33 11.88 -12.67
C PHE A 308 25.68 10.50 -12.63
N VAL A 309 24.98 10.12 -13.68
CA VAL A 309 24.33 8.81 -13.78
C VAL A 309 24.91 8.01 -14.95
N THR A 310 25.10 6.70 -14.74
CA THR A 310 25.56 5.82 -15.84
C THR A 310 24.58 4.68 -16.06
N GLY A 311 24.55 4.18 -17.29
CA GLY A 311 23.75 3.06 -17.73
C GLY A 311 24.54 2.08 -18.59
N ASN A 312 23.98 0.90 -18.77
CA ASN A 312 24.53 -0.18 -19.59
C ASN A 312 23.45 -0.74 -20.54
N PRO A 313 23.31 -0.18 -21.75
CA PRO A 313 22.33 -0.64 -22.73
C PRO A 313 22.46 -2.13 -23.11
N GLY A 314 23.56 -2.78 -22.79
CA GLY A 314 23.74 -4.22 -22.93
C GLY A 314 23.03 -5.06 -21.86
N TRP A 315 22.60 -4.43 -20.76
CA TRP A 315 21.88 -5.06 -19.67
C TRP A 315 20.42 -4.66 -19.64
N VAL A 316 19.60 -5.31 -20.48
CA VAL A 316 18.20 -4.95 -20.80
C VAL A 316 17.35 -4.66 -19.57
N TRP A 317 17.56 -5.40 -18.45
CA TRP A 317 16.82 -5.21 -17.21
C TRP A 317 16.85 -3.78 -16.66
N LEU A 318 17.93 -3.03 -16.93
CA LEU A 318 18.11 -1.67 -16.43
C LEU A 318 17.19 -0.62 -17.08
N ALA A 319 16.51 -0.93 -18.18
CA ALA A 319 15.61 0.00 -18.88
C ALA A 319 16.30 1.32 -19.31
N ASP A 320 17.54 1.26 -19.83
CA ASP A 320 18.36 2.46 -20.07
C ASP A 320 17.76 3.48 -21.03
N GLU A 321 16.86 3.07 -21.96
CA GLU A 321 16.10 4.05 -22.75
C GLU A 321 15.18 4.91 -21.89
N SER A 322 14.57 4.34 -20.85
CA SER A 322 13.83 5.07 -19.82
C SER A 322 14.74 6.03 -19.04
N GLY A 323 15.96 5.58 -18.72
CA GLY A 323 16.99 6.43 -18.12
C GLY A 323 17.40 7.62 -19.00
N TYR A 324 17.46 7.43 -20.32
CA TYR A 324 17.68 8.53 -21.26
C TYR A 324 16.55 9.56 -21.20
N VAL A 325 15.28 9.11 -21.26
CA VAL A 325 14.12 10.00 -21.17
C VAL A 325 14.13 10.78 -19.85
N GLY A 326 14.37 10.09 -18.71
CA GLY A 326 14.50 10.71 -17.40
C GLY A 326 15.65 11.72 -17.34
N SER A 327 16.83 11.39 -17.87
CA SER A 327 17.99 12.28 -17.91
C SER A 327 17.71 13.56 -18.73
N LYS A 328 16.98 13.46 -19.82
CA LYS A 328 16.56 14.63 -20.62
C LYS A 328 15.58 15.53 -19.85
N ALA A 329 14.70 14.95 -19.04
CA ALA A 329 13.82 15.72 -18.16
C ALA A 329 14.62 16.45 -17.06
N VAL A 330 15.56 15.76 -16.41
CA VAL A 330 16.45 16.36 -15.39
C VAL A 330 17.31 17.48 -15.95
N GLN A 331 17.83 17.33 -17.14
CA GLN A 331 18.63 18.35 -17.82
C GLN A 331 17.90 19.71 -17.83
N THR A 332 16.58 19.73 -18.05
CA THR A 332 15.79 20.97 -18.03
C THR A 332 15.83 21.69 -16.68
N VAL A 333 15.94 20.93 -15.57
CA VAL A 333 16.03 21.51 -14.21
C VAL A 333 17.39 22.16 -13.98
N TYR A 334 18.46 21.48 -14.33
CA TYR A 334 19.82 22.05 -14.20
C TYR A 334 20.04 23.25 -15.12
N GLU A 335 19.44 23.23 -16.33
CA GLU A 335 19.42 24.38 -17.25
C GLU A 335 18.64 25.55 -16.63
N ALA A 336 17.44 25.33 -16.10
CA ALA A 336 16.62 26.37 -15.46
C ALA A 336 17.34 27.01 -14.27
N LEU A 337 18.09 26.21 -13.49
CA LEU A 337 18.86 26.65 -12.33
C LEU A 337 20.20 27.31 -12.73
N GLY A 338 20.57 27.35 -14.02
CA GLY A 338 21.80 27.97 -14.51
C GLY A 338 23.08 27.19 -14.21
N VAL A 339 22.97 25.89 -13.93
CA VAL A 339 24.09 25.00 -13.57
C VAL A 339 24.10 23.71 -14.43
N PRO A 340 24.02 23.83 -15.78
CA PRO A 340 23.88 22.64 -16.66
C PRO A 340 25.13 21.73 -16.59
N ASP A 341 26.28 22.26 -16.23
CA ASP A 341 27.53 21.53 -16.08
C ASP A 341 27.61 20.65 -14.82
N ARG A 342 26.62 20.74 -13.93
CA ARG A 342 26.52 19.89 -12.73
C ARG A 342 25.72 18.62 -12.95
N PHE A 343 25.15 18.41 -14.14
CA PHE A 343 24.45 17.18 -14.49
C PHE A 343 25.06 16.54 -15.73
N GLY A 344 25.30 15.21 -15.65
CA GLY A 344 25.73 14.42 -16.79
C GLY A 344 25.21 13.00 -16.74
N TYR A 345 25.11 12.39 -17.91
CA TYR A 345 24.76 10.99 -18.03
C TYR A 345 25.57 10.28 -19.11
N SER A 346 25.88 8.99 -18.88
CA SER A 346 26.65 8.18 -19.79
C SER A 346 26.10 6.75 -19.87
N GLN A 347 25.64 6.37 -21.05
CA GLN A 347 25.03 5.04 -21.30
C GLN A 347 25.88 4.32 -22.35
N ILE A 348 26.79 3.48 -21.88
CA ILE A 348 27.71 2.71 -22.71
C ILE A 348 27.50 1.22 -22.43
N GLY A 349 27.20 0.43 -23.46
CA GLY A 349 27.03 -1.01 -23.35
C GLY A 349 28.29 -1.81 -23.70
N GLY A 350 28.17 -3.13 -23.63
CA GLY A 350 29.22 -4.06 -24.04
C GLY A 350 30.21 -4.43 -22.93
N HIS A 351 29.81 -4.25 -21.70
CA HIS A 351 30.56 -4.65 -20.49
C HIS A 351 29.63 -5.39 -19.51
N ASP A 352 30.19 -6.07 -18.53
CA ASP A 352 29.44 -6.73 -17.47
C ASP A 352 28.73 -5.71 -16.56
N HIS A 353 27.64 -6.14 -15.91
CA HIS A 353 26.91 -5.30 -14.98
C HIS A 353 27.80 -4.84 -13.82
N CYS A 354 27.77 -3.52 -13.54
CA CYS A 354 28.65 -2.85 -12.56
C CYS A 354 30.15 -2.80 -12.94
N GLU A 355 30.55 -3.21 -14.12
CA GLU A 355 31.87 -2.88 -14.64
C GLU A 355 31.86 -1.44 -15.18
N VAL A 356 32.94 -0.70 -14.96
CA VAL A 356 33.10 0.63 -15.58
C VAL A 356 33.94 0.48 -16.85
N PRO A 357 33.32 0.64 -18.05
CA PRO A 357 34.07 0.53 -19.28
C PRO A 357 35.10 1.68 -19.39
N ALA A 358 36.24 1.40 -20.06
CA ALA A 358 37.33 2.36 -20.19
C ALA A 358 36.91 3.72 -20.76
N ALA A 359 35.84 3.77 -21.54
CA ALA A 359 35.32 5.01 -22.11
C ALA A 359 34.58 5.89 -21.07
N GLN A 360 33.99 5.30 -20.02
CA GLN A 360 33.29 6.02 -18.93
C GLN A 360 34.27 6.53 -17.86
N ILE A 361 35.44 5.93 -17.70
CA ILE A 361 36.39 6.31 -16.65
C ILE A 361 36.73 7.83 -16.72
N PRO A 362 37.10 8.39 -17.87
CA PRO A 362 37.39 9.84 -17.97
C PRO A 362 36.20 10.73 -17.64
N GLU A 363 34.96 10.27 -17.94
CA GLU A 363 33.72 11.02 -17.67
C GLU A 363 33.45 11.06 -16.15
N ILE A 364 33.59 9.92 -15.45
CA ILE A 364 33.49 9.85 -13.99
C ILE A 364 34.59 10.70 -13.34
N GLU A 365 35.83 10.56 -13.79
CA GLU A 365 36.98 11.34 -13.29
C GLU A 365 36.79 12.85 -13.49
N ALA A 366 36.16 13.27 -14.57
CA ALA A 366 35.85 14.70 -14.81
C ALA A 366 34.92 15.27 -13.72
N PHE A 367 33.86 14.52 -13.34
CA PHE A 367 32.96 14.92 -12.25
C PHE A 367 33.68 14.94 -10.89
N VAL A 368 34.49 13.93 -10.61
CA VAL A 368 35.32 13.88 -9.39
C VAL A 368 36.31 15.06 -9.36
N ASP A 369 37.04 15.29 -10.44
CA ASP A 369 38.04 16.36 -10.55
C ASP A 369 37.39 17.74 -10.37
N LYS A 370 36.24 17.99 -10.96
CA LYS A 370 35.56 19.28 -10.87
C LYS A 370 34.91 19.52 -9.51
N PHE A 371 34.09 18.56 -9.05
CA PHE A 371 33.17 18.79 -7.91
C PHE A 371 33.74 18.34 -6.57
N MET A 372 34.79 17.51 -6.55
CA MET A 372 35.48 17.15 -5.33
C MET A 372 36.87 17.80 -5.19
N LEU A 373 37.52 18.14 -6.31
CA LEU A 373 38.86 18.70 -6.29
C LEU A 373 38.93 20.17 -6.76
N GLY A 374 37.77 20.76 -7.08
CA GLY A 374 37.68 22.19 -7.48
C GLY A 374 38.40 22.53 -8.77
N LYS A 375 38.53 21.58 -9.73
CA LYS A 375 39.19 21.84 -11.03
C LYS A 375 38.18 22.44 -12.03
N ASP A 376 37.86 23.69 -11.91
CA ASP A 376 36.80 24.40 -12.66
C ASP A 376 36.94 24.32 -14.19
N THR A 377 38.16 24.06 -14.71
CA THR A 377 38.40 23.99 -16.16
C THR A 377 38.02 22.64 -16.78
N VAL A 378 37.64 21.67 -15.98
CA VAL A 378 37.25 20.36 -16.46
C VAL A 378 35.82 20.42 -17.03
N ASN A 379 35.64 19.88 -18.24
CA ASN A 379 34.32 19.78 -18.87
C ASN A 379 33.55 18.62 -18.31
N THR A 380 32.34 18.88 -17.81
CA THR A 380 31.39 17.90 -17.25
C THR A 380 30.08 17.88 -18.01
N GLU A 381 29.99 18.55 -19.17
CA GLU A 381 28.83 18.43 -20.06
C GLU A 381 28.86 17.09 -20.78
N VAL A 382 28.52 16.02 -20.06
CA VAL A 382 28.50 14.64 -20.57
C VAL A 382 27.07 14.23 -20.86
N ALA A 383 26.82 13.79 -22.11
CA ALA A 383 25.54 13.29 -22.58
C ALA A 383 25.72 12.13 -23.56
N THR A 384 26.44 11.09 -23.10
CA THR A 384 26.77 9.90 -23.88
C THR A 384 25.64 8.89 -23.87
N THR A 385 25.03 8.59 -25.03
CA THR A 385 23.92 7.66 -25.13
C THR A 385 23.77 7.11 -26.55
N PRO A 386 23.31 5.85 -26.74
CA PRO A 386 22.92 5.34 -28.05
C PRO A 386 21.49 5.71 -28.43
N TYR A 387 20.66 6.26 -27.52
CA TYR A 387 19.25 6.50 -27.72
C TYR A 387 18.96 7.86 -28.40
N ASN A 388 17.87 7.89 -29.17
CA ASN A 388 17.36 9.09 -29.83
C ASN A 388 15.82 9.03 -29.88
N THR A 389 15.21 8.84 -28.74
CA THR A 389 13.78 8.67 -28.55
C THR A 389 13.04 10.00 -28.75
N ASN A 390 11.81 9.95 -29.30
CA ASN A 390 10.94 11.10 -29.34
C ASN A 390 10.47 11.49 -27.93
N LEU A 391 10.94 12.62 -27.43
CA LEU A 391 10.67 13.09 -26.08
C LEU A 391 9.33 13.82 -25.93
N THR A 392 8.73 14.30 -27.03
CA THR A 392 7.51 15.15 -26.98
C THR A 392 6.33 14.55 -26.21
N PRO A 393 6.05 13.22 -26.27
CA PRO A 393 4.97 12.64 -25.46
C PRO A 393 5.27 12.60 -23.97
N TRP A 394 6.54 12.69 -23.57
CA TRP A 394 7.01 12.47 -22.21
C TRP A 394 7.40 13.77 -21.49
N ILE A 395 8.07 14.67 -22.22
CA ILE A 395 8.48 15.98 -21.72
C ILE A 395 7.68 17.01 -22.51
N ASN A 396 6.55 17.44 -21.96
CA ASN A 396 5.60 18.33 -22.60
C ASN A 396 5.55 19.72 -21.97
N TRP A 397 6.60 20.11 -21.28
CA TRP A 397 6.79 21.43 -20.68
C TRP A 397 7.97 22.17 -21.28
N ASP A 398 7.94 23.46 -21.17
CA ASP A 398 9.08 24.34 -21.51
C ASP A 398 9.94 24.59 -20.26
N THR A 399 11.26 24.66 -20.43
CA THR A 399 12.18 25.07 -19.37
C THR A 399 11.88 26.52 -18.95
N PRO A 400 11.51 26.81 -17.68
CA PRO A 400 11.22 28.16 -17.26
C PRO A 400 12.47 29.04 -17.20
N THR A 401 12.32 30.33 -17.44
CA THR A 401 13.32 31.33 -17.09
C THR A 401 13.06 31.81 -15.67
N LEU A 402 13.96 31.47 -14.75
CA LEU A 402 13.80 31.80 -13.35
C LEU A 402 14.38 33.22 -13.10
N SER A 403 13.80 33.98 -12.16
CA SER A 403 14.24 35.29 -11.76
C SER A 403 14.90 35.29 -10.37
N ASN A 404 15.76 36.27 -10.11
CA ASN A 404 16.34 36.55 -8.78
C ASN A 404 15.40 37.38 -7.88
N ASP A 405 14.17 37.65 -8.32
CA ASP A 405 13.26 38.49 -7.58
C ASP A 405 12.86 37.83 -6.27
N SER A 406 13.39 38.40 -5.17
CA SER A 406 13.15 37.94 -3.80
C SER A 406 11.78 38.35 -3.25
N SER A 407 10.79 38.55 -4.11
CA SER A 407 9.41 38.81 -3.66
C SER A 407 8.74 37.50 -3.12
N TYR A 408 9.50 36.77 -2.30
CA TYR A 408 8.94 35.69 -1.52
C TYR A 408 8.10 36.29 -0.40
N PHE A 409 6.77 36.20 -0.56
CA PHE A 409 5.89 36.49 0.54
C PHE A 409 5.95 35.35 1.54
N GLY A 410 6.07 35.65 2.81
CA GLY A 410 5.89 34.70 3.88
C GLY A 410 4.56 33.96 3.73
N LYS A 411 4.54 32.71 4.10
CA LYS A 411 3.33 31.91 4.23
C LYS A 411 2.41 32.52 5.27
N SER A 412 1.12 32.71 4.99
CA SER A 412 0.16 33.09 6.01
C SER A 412 -0.14 31.89 6.93
N SER A 413 -0.09 32.11 8.24
CA SER A 413 -0.53 31.10 9.22
C SER A 413 -2.03 31.25 9.49
N LEU A 414 -2.73 30.10 9.47
CA LEU A 414 -4.16 30.04 9.74
C LEU A 414 -4.43 30.17 11.25
N ILE A 415 -5.58 30.71 11.63
CA ILE A 415 -5.97 30.91 13.03
C ILE A 415 -7.25 30.18 13.36
N TYR A 416 -8.34 30.38 12.57
CA TYR A 416 -9.64 29.82 12.88
C TYR A 416 -10.43 29.51 11.59
N PRO A 417 -11.13 28.36 11.53
CA PRO A 417 -11.18 27.27 12.52
C PRO A 417 -9.84 26.51 12.59
N PRO A 418 -9.40 26.07 13.79
CA PRO A 418 -8.18 25.28 13.92
C PRO A 418 -8.28 23.95 13.18
N ASN A 419 -7.14 23.39 12.81
CA ASN A 419 -7.07 22.13 12.06
C ASN A 419 -7.74 21.00 12.86
N LEU A 420 -8.48 20.15 12.16
CA LEU A 420 -9.23 19.00 12.70
C LEU A 420 -10.36 19.37 13.68
N GLN A 421 -10.74 20.64 13.76
CA GLN A 421 -11.85 21.05 14.63
C GLN A 421 -13.15 20.35 14.19
N LYS A 422 -13.94 19.91 15.17
CA LYS A 422 -15.29 19.35 15.00
C LYS A 422 -16.33 20.31 15.56
N ASP A 423 -17.58 20.06 15.24
CA ASP A 423 -18.73 20.84 15.70
C ASP A 423 -18.65 22.33 15.33
N VAL A 424 -18.18 22.61 14.13
CA VAL A 424 -18.12 23.96 13.58
C VAL A 424 -19.49 24.34 12.99
N ASP A 425 -19.94 25.55 13.27
CA ASP A 425 -21.22 26.04 12.71
C ASP A 425 -21.20 26.06 11.17
N THR A 426 -22.37 25.86 10.57
CA THR A 426 -22.57 25.92 9.10
C THR A 426 -22.42 27.34 8.53
N SER A 427 -22.27 28.33 9.40
CA SER A 427 -21.92 29.72 9.08
C SER A 427 -20.68 30.08 9.90
N ILE A 428 -19.54 30.28 9.24
CA ILE A 428 -18.26 30.44 9.92
C ILE A 428 -17.44 31.59 9.34
N THR A 429 -16.69 32.28 10.20
CA THR A 429 -15.70 33.29 9.80
C THR A 429 -14.31 32.72 9.96
N PHE A 430 -13.61 32.55 8.86
CA PHE A 430 -12.20 32.14 8.77
C PHE A 430 -11.31 33.30 9.11
N THR A 431 -10.20 33.05 9.83
CA THR A 431 -9.21 34.07 10.18
C THR A 431 -7.78 33.53 10.00
N TRP A 432 -6.87 34.41 9.60
CA TRP A 432 -5.45 34.11 9.42
C TRP A 432 -4.56 35.28 9.76
N ASN A 433 -3.27 35.06 9.91
CA ASN A 433 -2.31 36.12 10.25
C ASN A 433 -2.02 37.01 9.05
N LYS A 434 -1.81 38.29 9.33
CA LYS A 434 -1.33 39.23 8.34
C LYS A 434 0.14 38.88 7.98
N VAL A 435 0.44 38.93 6.68
CA VAL A 435 1.80 38.83 6.14
C VAL A 435 2.25 40.21 5.72
N GLU A 436 3.49 40.53 6.01
CA GLU A 436 4.10 41.80 5.62
C GLU A 436 4.15 41.90 4.08
N ASP A 437 3.95 43.11 3.55
CA ASP A 437 3.86 43.40 2.12
C ASP A 437 2.75 42.70 1.32
N ALA A 438 1.82 42.00 2.01
CA ALA A 438 0.66 41.44 1.38
C ALA A 438 -0.39 42.51 1.01
N ASP A 439 -0.71 42.63 -0.27
CA ASP A 439 -1.77 43.53 -0.75
C ASP A 439 -3.16 42.86 -0.62
N LYS A 440 -3.23 41.57 -0.81
CA LYS A 440 -4.49 40.78 -0.68
C LYS A 440 -4.21 39.29 -0.43
N TYR A 441 -5.26 38.61 0.00
CA TYR A 441 -5.29 37.18 0.25
C TYR A 441 -6.29 36.51 -0.69
N TYR A 442 -5.91 35.35 -1.24
CA TYR A 442 -6.77 34.49 -1.99
C TYR A 442 -7.19 33.30 -1.12
N PHE A 443 -8.48 33.22 -0.81
CA PHE A 443 -9.06 32.19 0.05
C PHE A 443 -9.68 31.08 -0.78
N GLN A 444 -9.50 29.83 -0.35
CA GLN A 444 -10.19 28.67 -0.92
C GLN A 444 -10.79 27.78 0.19
N LEU A 445 -12.01 27.33 -0.04
CA LEU A 445 -12.72 26.31 0.74
C LEU A 445 -13.18 25.20 -0.19
N SER A 446 -12.91 23.94 0.16
CA SER A 446 -13.20 22.76 -0.66
C SER A 446 -13.81 21.64 0.18
N THR A 447 -14.51 20.69 -0.47
CA THR A 447 -14.96 19.44 0.17
C THR A 447 -13.95 18.33 0.07
N ASN A 448 -12.83 18.54 -0.63
CA ASN A 448 -11.70 17.58 -0.69
C ASN A 448 -10.37 18.29 -0.55
N GLY A 449 -9.35 17.56 -0.09
CA GLY A 449 -8.03 18.12 0.16
C GLY A 449 -7.23 18.46 -1.11
N THR A 450 -7.64 17.99 -2.27
CA THR A 450 -7.04 18.36 -3.57
C THR A 450 -7.54 19.70 -4.12
N PHE A 451 -8.52 20.32 -3.47
CA PHE A 451 -9.18 21.56 -3.90
C PHE A 451 -9.73 21.51 -5.33
N THR A 452 -10.13 20.33 -5.79
CA THR A 452 -10.87 20.15 -7.07
C THR A 452 -12.36 20.43 -6.92
N ASN A 453 -12.93 20.28 -5.70
CA ASN A 453 -14.35 20.51 -5.39
C ASN A 453 -14.52 21.78 -4.56
N ILE A 454 -14.27 22.92 -5.18
CA ILE A 454 -14.32 24.23 -4.53
C ILE A 454 -15.75 24.62 -4.13
N VAL A 455 -15.93 24.96 -2.86
CA VAL A 455 -17.18 25.49 -2.28
C VAL A 455 -17.19 27.01 -2.28
N SER A 456 -16.05 27.62 -1.97
CA SER A 456 -15.88 29.07 -1.97
C SER A 456 -14.44 29.40 -2.39
N SER A 457 -14.30 30.38 -3.27
CA SER A 457 -13.01 30.90 -3.71
C SER A 457 -13.14 32.38 -3.93
N ASP A 458 -12.33 33.19 -3.24
CA ASP A 458 -12.44 34.65 -3.28
C ASP A 458 -11.14 35.35 -2.88
N SER A 459 -10.99 36.60 -3.25
CA SER A 459 -9.87 37.46 -2.84
C SER A 459 -10.36 38.55 -1.89
N THR A 460 -9.60 38.79 -0.82
CA THR A 460 -9.89 39.84 0.17
C THR A 460 -8.59 40.58 0.55
N THR A 461 -8.71 41.85 0.93
CA THR A 461 -7.62 42.62 1.55
C THR A 461 -7.57 42.42 3.07
N ASP A 462 -8.62 41.87 3.65
CA ASP A 462 -8.71 41.58 5.07
C ASP A 462 -8.12 40.21 5.40
N THR A 463 -7.80 39.99 6.66
CA THR A 463 -7.35 38.69 7.21
C THR A 463 -8.50 37.82 7.72
N VAL A 464 -9.70 38.08 7.20
CA VAL A 464 -10.92 37.36 7.57
C VAL A 464 -11.82 37.09 6.37
N LYS A 465 -12.56 35.98 6.39
CA LYS A 465 -13.57 35.60 5.38
C LYS A 465 -14.71 34.85 6.03
N THR A 466 -15.95 35.33 5.84
CA THR A 466 -17.15 34.60 6.30
C THR A 466 -17.75 33.81 5.15
N VAL A 467 -18.06 32.54 5.41
CA VAL A 467 -18.80 31.64 4.52
C VAL A 467 -20.02 31.12 5.27
N THR A 468 -21.18 31.09 4.62
CA THR A 468 -22.47 30.67 5.19
C THR A 468 -23.08 29.55 4.35
N GLY A 469 -23.99 28.77 4.95
CA GLY A 469 -24.76 27.74 4.24
C GLY A 469 -23.97 26.46 3.95
N LEU A 470 -22.96 26.16 4.78
CA LEU A 470 -22.27 24.88 4.71
C LEU A 470 -23.21 23.73 5.12
N SER A 471 -23.01 22.55 4.53
CA SER A 471 -23.77 21.34 4.88
C SER A 471 -23.34 20.81 6.26
N GLU A 472 -24.29 20.30 7.03
CA GLU A 472 -24.03 19.64 8.31
C GLU A 472 -23.25 18.31 8.13
N GLY A 473 -22.43 17.96 9.11
CA GLY A 473 -21.68 16.71 9.15
C GLY A 473 -20.69 16.52 8.00
N LYS A 474 -20.27 17.60 7.39
CA LYS A 474 -19.38 17.58 6.23
C LYS A 474 -17.99 18.02 6.62
N ARG A 475 -16.98 17.32 6.11
CA ARG A 475 -15.59 17.77 6.19
C ARG A 475 -15.32 18.81 5.12
N TYR A 476 -14.68 19.90 5.51
CA TYR A 476 -14.22 20.96 4.61
C TYR A 476 -12.72 21.18 4.81
N TYR A 477 -12.04 21.58 3.74
CA TYR A 477 -10.62 21.91 3.70
C TYR A 477 -10.49 23.37 3.28
N TRP A 478 -9.58 24.09 3.91
CA TRP A 478 -9.39 25.48 3.57
C TRP A 478 -7.92 25.89 3.61
N ARG A 479 -7.61 26.92 2.83
CA ARG A 479 -6.26 27.48 2.71
C ARG A 479 -6.32 28.90 2.23
N VAL A 480 -5.22 29.65 2.44
CA VAL A 480 -5.08 31.04 2.03
C VAL A 480 -3.73 31.22 1.33
N GLN A 481 -3.69 32.02 0.28
CA GLN A 481 -2.51 32.40 -0.46
C GLN A 481 -2.33 33.92 -0.42
N VAL A 482 -1.11 34.37 -0.15
CA VAL A 482 -0.76 35.80 -0.20
C VAL A 482 -0.54 36.23 -1.64
N ARG A 483 -0.96 37.45 -2.01
CA ARG A 483 -0.72 38.04 -3.32
C ARG A 483 -0.33 39.53 -3.18
N ASN A 484 0.54 40.01 -4.07
CA ASN A 484 0.85 41.44 -4.19
C ASN A 484 0.05 42.09 -5.32
N SER A 485 0.17 43.42 -5.42
CA SER A 485 -0.45 44.24 -6.48
C SER A 485 0.12 43.93 -7.86
N ALA A 486 1.37 43.48 -7.95
CA ALA A 486 2.03 43.11 -9.20
C ALA A 486 1.55 41.73 -9.75
N GLY A 487 0.73 40.97 -8.98
CA GLY A 487 0.19 39.68 -9.38
C GLY A 487 1.03 38.48 -8.93
N SER A 488 2.19 38.71 -8.29
CA SER A 488 2.98 37.61 -7.70
C SER A 488 2.24 37.00 -6.53
N SER A 489 2.34 35.66 -6.41
CA SER A 489 1.69 34.87 -5.36
C SER A 489 2.74 34.20 -4.50
N GLY A 490 2.56 34.27 -3.18
CA GLY A 490 3.31 33.47 -2.22
C GLY A 490 2.81 32.00 -2.19
N PRO A 491 3.41 31.14 -1.38
CA PRO A 491 2.90 29.81 -1.14
C PRO A 491 1.53 29.84 -0.50
N TRP A 492 0.78 28.75 -0.67
CA TRP A 492 -0.42 28.53 0.12
C TRP A 492 -0.06 28.39 1.60
N SER A 493 -0.96 28.80 2.48
CA SER A 493 -0.90 28.42 3.89
C SER A 493 -0.89 26.89 4.04
N ASP A 494 -0.64 26.39 5.25
CA ASP A 494 -1.02 25.02 5.58
C ASP A 494 -2.47 24.80 5.21
N GLN A 495 -2.76 23.59 4.78
CA GLN A 495 -4.12 23.17 4.56
C GLN A 495 -4.71 22.70 5.88
N TRP A 496 -5.74 23.40 6.35
CA TRP A 496 -6.49 22.96 7.51
C TRP A 496 -7.83 22.40 7.08
N ASN A 497 -8.38 21.53 7.95
CA ASN A 497 -9.71 20.99 7.75
C ASN A 497 -10.51 21.05 9.05
N PHE A 498 -11.84 21.04 8.89
CA PHE A 498 -12.80 21.01 10.00
C PHE A 498 -14.03 20.20 9.59
N VAL A 499 -14.84 19.85 10.57
CA VAL A 499 -16.12 19.16 10.35
C VAL A 499 -17.23 20.01 10.94
N THR A 500 -18.26 20.27 10.12
CA THR A 500 -19.46 20.97 10.58
C THR A 500 -20.26 20.11 11.55
N THR A 501 -21.03 20.76 12.40
CA THR A 501 -21.87 20.12 13.44
C THR A 501 -22.71 18.99 12.87
N ILE A 502 -22.69 17.84 13.55
CA ILE A 502 -23.57 16.69 13.31
C ILE A 502 -23.84 15.99 14.65
N PRO A 503 -25.08 15.52 14.90
CA PRO A 503 -25.36 14.74 16.09
C PRO A 503 -24.47 13.50 16.20
N LEU A 504 -23.90 13.26 17.40
CA LEU A 504 -23.17 12.02 17.65
C LEU A 504 -24.11 10.82 17.62
N PRO A 505 -23.69 9.67 17.13
CA PRO A 505 -24.50 8.45 17.16
C PRO A 505 -24.86 8.06 18.59
N THR A 506 -26.05 7.53 18.79
CA THR A 506 -26.46 6.95 20.08
C THR A 506 -25.80 5.58 20.31
N LYS A 507 -25.93 5.03 21.50
CA LYS A 507 -25.32 3.71 21.80
C LYS A 507 -25.98 2.59 20.97
N PRO A 508 -25.20 1.68 20.37
CA PRO A 508 -25.73 0.52 19.65
C PRO A 508 -26.48 -0.44 20.59
N GLN A 509 -27.56 -1.04 20.11
CA GLN A 509 -28.23 -2.14 20.77
C GLN A 509 -27.69 -3.46 20.20
N LEU A 510 -27.03 -4.26 21.05
CA LEU A 510 -26.53 -5.57 20.66
C LEU A 510 -27.68 -6.55 20.40
N VAL A 511 -27.50 -7.45 19.44
CA VAL A 511 -28.50 -8.47 19.05
C VAL A 511 -27.98 -9.85 19.37
N SER A 512 -26.87 -10.27 18.77
CA SER A 512 -26.32 -11.61 18.98
C SER A 512 -24.80 -11.68 18.81
N ALA A 513 -24.21 -12.69 19.43
CA ALA A 513 -22.89 -13.23 19.14
C ALA A 513 -23.06 -14.74 18.98
N ALA A 514 -22.86 -15.27 17.79
CA ALA A 514 -23.11 -16.67 17.46
C ALA A 514 -22.02 -17.23 16.54
N PRO A 515 -21.78 -18.56 16.55
CA PRO A 515 -20.90 -19.20 15.58
C PRO A 515 -21.38 -18.91 14.13
N TYR A 516 -20.43 -18.75 13.21
CA TYR A 516 -20.76 -18.65 11.79
C TYR A 516 -21.20 -20.02 11.29
N PRO A 517 -22.30 -20.12 10.55
CA PRO A 517 -22.80 -21.43 10.07
C PRO A 517 -21.73 -22.23 9.31
N ASN A 518 -21.57 -23.50 9.68
CA ASN A 518 -20.62 -24.45 9.09
C ASN A 518 -19.14 -24.07 9.18
N ARG A 519 -18.77 -23.18 10.14
CA ARG A 519 -17.37 -22.81 10.40
C ARG A 519 -17.09 -22.67 11.88
N THR A 520 -16.15 -23.47 12.38
CA THR A 520 -15.73 -23.50 13.80
C THR A 520 -14.75 -22.38 14.17
N ASP A 521 -14.21 -21.64 13.19
CA ASP A 521 -13.19 -20.61 13.38
C ASP A 521 -13.73 -19.17 13.32
N TYR A 522 -15.03 -18.98 12.98
CA TYR A 522 -15.66 -17.67 12.85
C TYR A 522 -16.84 -17.48 13.79
N PHE A 523 -16.97 -16.24 14.29
CA PHE A 523 -18.11 -15.78 15.08
C PHE A 523 -18.72 -14.54 14.45
N THR A 524 -20.04 -14.55 14.33
CA THR A 524 -20.85 -13.45 13.81
C THR A 524 -21.39 -12.62 14.96
N PHE A 525 -21.11 -11.32 14.94
CA PHE A 525 -21.62 -10.35 15.88
C PHE A 525 -22.61 -9.43 15.18
N THR A 526 -23.79 -9.21 15.76
CA THR A 526 -24.84 -8.37 15.16
C THR A 526 -25.37 -7.37 16.16
N TRP A 527 -25.76 -6.20 15.66
CA TRP A 527 -26.39 -5.12 16.42
C TRP A 527 -27.36 -4.34 15.55
N LYS A 528 -28.19 -3.51 16.18
CA LYS A 528 -29.13 -2.66 15.44
C LYS A 528 -28.45 -1.44 14.85
N LYS A 529 -28.92 -1.03 13.67
CA LYS A 529 -28.46 0.20 13.02
C LYS A 529 -28.72 1.40 13.92
N VAL A 530 -27.74 2.29 14.02
CA VAL A 530 -27.79 3.54 14.78
C VAL A 530 -27.88 4.71 13.81
N GLU A 531 -28.75 5.65 14.09
CA GLU A 531 -28.88 6.88 13.30
C GLU A 531 -27.61 7.73 13.41
N TYR A 532 -27.21 8.38 12.33
CA TYR A 532 -25.96 9.14 12.20
C TYR A 532 -24.68 8.32 12.36
N ALA A 533 -24.71 6.99 12.34
CA ALA A 533 -23.52 6.16 12.36
C ALA A 533 -22.99 5.91 10.94
N ASP A 534 -21.72 6.25 10.70
CA ASP A 534 -21.00 5.96 9.47
C ASP A 534 -20.31 4.58 9.57
N LYS A 535 -19.85 4.24 10.76
CA LYS A 535 -19.16 2.97 11.05
C LYS A 535 -19.31 2.57 12.51
N TYR A 536 -18.93 1.33 12.79
CA TYR A 536 -18.96 0.73 14.11
C TYR A 536 -17.58 0.18 14.47
N ARG A 537 -17.23 0.26 15.75
CA ARG A 537 -16.06 -0.39 16.36
C ARG A 537 -16.54 -1.45 17.31
N ILE A 538 -16.00 -2.66 17.21
CA ILE A 538 -16.26 -3.75 18.14
C ILE A 538 -15.01 -4.06 18.96
N GLN A 539 -15.21 -4.29 20.24
CA GLN A 539 -14.19 -4.78 21.17
C GLN A 539 -14.64 -6.07 21.84
N ILE A 540 -13.72 -7.03 21.93
CA ILE A 540 -13.94 -8.32 22.58
C ILE A 540 -12.80 -8.55 23.56
N SER A 541 -13.14 -8.96 24.79
CA SER A 541 -12.17 -9.21 25.88
C SER A 541 -12.64 -10.36 26.77
N ARG A 542 -11.69 -11.03 27.40
CA ARG A 542 -11.96 -11.98 28.50
C ARG A 542 -12.23 -11.28 29.83
N LEU A 543 -11.92 -9.99 29.92
CA LEU A 543 -12.03 -9.17 31.13
C LEU A 543 -13.04 -8.04 30.93
N LEU A 544 -13.78 -7.72 31.97
CA LEU A 544 -14.72 -6.57 31.97
C LEU A 544 -14.03 -5.22 31.77
N SER A 545 -12.72 -5.14 32.06
CA SER A 545 -11.91 -3.94 31.87
C SER A 545 -11.59 -3.66 30.39
N PHE A 546 -11.79 -4.64 29.49
CA PHE A 546 -11.36 -4.58 28.08
C PHE A 546 -9.86 -4.28 27.92
N SER A 547 -9.04 -4.71 28.86
CA SER A 547 -7.58 -4.61 28.82
C SER A 547 -6.95 -5.85 29.47
N PRO A 548 -6.22 -6.71 28.71
CA PRO A 548 -6.07 -6.65 27.26
C PRO A 548 -7.33 -7.08 26.49
N LEU A 549 -7.40 -6.72 25.22
CA LEU A 549 -8.40 -7.24 24.29
C LEU A 549 -8.07 -8.69 23.92
N ALA A 550 -9.10 -9.48 23.62
CA ALA A 550 -8.93 -10.86 23.14
C ALA A 550 -8.47 -10.91 21.66
N ILE A 551 -8.95 -9.94 20.88
CA ILE A 551 -8.53 -9.67 19.51
C ILE A 551 -8.40 -8.14 19.32
N PRO A 552 -7.62 -7.65 18.35
CA PRO A 552 -7.57 -6.23 18.04
C PRO A 552 -8.96 -5.64 17.79
N THR A 553 -9.15 -4.36 18.11
CA THR A 553 -10.40 -3.66 17.78
C THR A 553 -10.69 -3.76 16.29
N ALA A 554 -11.87 -4.27 15.93
CA ALA A 554 -12.31 -4.35 14.54
C ALA A 554 -13.31 -3.25 14.21
N THR A 555 -13.39 -2.87 12.94
CA THR A 555 -14.32 -1.84 12.45
C THR A 555 -15.11 -2.36 11.25
N THR A 556 -16.35 -1.88 11.08
CA THR A 556 -17.21 -2.18 9.94
C THR A 556 -18.19 -1.04 9.68
N THR A 557 -18.65 -0.87 8.47
CA THR A 557 -19.77 0.03 8.11
C THR A 557 -21.13 -0.66 8.28
N ASP A 558 -21.14 -1.98 8.36
CA ASP A 558 -22.34 -2.81 8.50
C ASP A 558 -22.72 -3.01 9.98
N THR A 559 -23.92 -3.52 10.20
CA THR A 559 -24.43 -3.90 11.53
C THR A 559 -24.14 -5.37 11.86
N VAL A 560 -23.24 -5.99 11.12
CA VAL A 560 -22.77 -7.35 11.29
C VAL A 560 -21.27 -7.42 11.00
N ILE A 561 -20.55 -8.26 11.75
CA ILE A 561 -19.14 -8.54 11.49
C ILE A 561 -18.79 -9.98 11.85
N ASN A 562 -17.96 -10.60 11.05
CA ASN A 562 -17.44 -11.94 11.30
C ASN A 562 -15.99 -11.87 11.76
N LEU A 563 -15.66 -12.43 12.92
CA LEU A 563 -14.34 -12.38 13.53
C LEU A 563 -13.81 -13.77 13.86
N GLN A 564 -12.50 -13.93 13.75
CA GLN A 564 -11.77 -15.18 14.00
C GLN A 564 -10.93 -15.10 15.28
N LYS A 565 -10.24 -16.20 15.60
CA LYS A 565 -9.23 -16.31 16.68
C LYS A 565 -9.79 -16.23 18.09
N LEU A 566 -11.06 -16.54 18.28
CA LEU A 566 -11.62 -16.75 19.61
C LEU A 566 -11.45 -18.21 20.02
N THR A 567 -11.14 -18.45 21.29
CA THR A 567 -10.84 -19.78 21.84
C THR A 567 -12.10 -20.37 22.41
N GLU A 568 -12.39 -21.61 22.07
CA GLU A 568 -13.48 -22.39 22.63
C GLU A 568 -13.34 -22.57 24.15
N GLY A 569 -14.46 -22.73 24.84
CA GLY A 569 -14.51 -22.90 26.29
C GLY A 569 -14.25 -21.62 27.10
N GLN A 570 -13.99 -20.50 26.43
CA GLN A 570 -13.70 -19.23 27.09
C GLN A 570 -14.92 -18.32 27.09
N LYS A 571 -15.14 -17.64 28.22
CA LYS A 571 -16.13 -16.58 28.33
C LYS A 571 -15.55 -15.27 27.83
N TYR A 572 -16.28 -14.59 26.97
CA TYR A 572 -15.93 -13.30 26.39
C TYR A 572 -17.00 -12.26 26.71
N TYR A 573 -16.56 -11.01 26.85
CA TYR A 573 -17.39 -9.83 26.92
C TYR A 573 -17.18 -9.03 25.64
N TRP A 574 -18.24 -8.43 25.11
CA TRP A 574 -18.14 -7.64 23.92
C TRP A 574 -19.01 -6.40 24.00
N ARG A 575 -18.61 -5.38 23.23
CA ARG A 575 -19.31 -4.11 23.11
C ARG A 575 -19.07 -3.50 21.74
N VAL A 576 -19.99 -2.65 21.31
CA VAL A 576 -19.93 -1.93 20.04
C VAL A 576 -20.10 -0.45 20.30
N GLN A 577 -19.37 0.36 19.56
CA GLN A 577 -19.45 1.81 19.53
C GLN A 577 -19.76 2.25 18.12
N ALA A 578 -20.72 3.13 17.95
CA ALA A 578 -21.03 3.78 16.67
C ALA A 578 -20.22 5.06 16.55
N GLU A 579 -19.73 5.35 15.35
CA GLU A 579 -18.92 6.53 15.04
C GLU A 579 -19.44 7.22 13.79
N ASN A 580 -19.30 8.52 13.77
CA ASN A 580 -19.45 9.33 12.56
C ASN A 580 -18.31 10.36 12.46
N ILE A 581 -18.34 11.21 11.45
CA ILE A 581 -17.31 12.22 11.24
C ILE A 581 -17.21 13.23 12.40
N GLY A 582 -18.29 13.49 13.12
CA GLY A 582 -18.31 14.35 14.32
C GLY A 582 -17.60 13.70 15.51
N GLY A 583 -17.64 12.39 15.62
CA GLY A 583 -16.99 11.65 16.71
C GLY A 583 -17.61 10.29 17.01
N SER A 584 -17.23 9.76 18.14
CA SER A 584 -17.73 8.48 18.64
C SER A 584 -18.89 8.70 19.61
N GLY A 585 -19.97 7.95 19.44
CA GLY A 585 -21.07 7.82 20.41
C GLY A 585 -20.62 7.02 21.65
N PRO A 586 -21.52 6.78 22.60
CA PRO A 586 -21.23 5.91 23.72
C PRO A 586 -21.11 4.43 23.29
N TRP A 587 -20.35 3.64 24.06
CA TRP A 587 -20.34 2.19 23.91
C TRP A 587 -21.73 1.60 24.23
N SER A 588 -22.09 0.51 23.57
CA SER A 588 -23.24 -0.31 23.91
C SER A 588 -23.20 -0.78 25.36
N ASP A 589 -24.30 -1.24 25.88
CA ASP A 589 -24.29 -2.10 27.07
C ASP A 589 -23.43 -3.33 26.81
N LEU A 590 -22.85 -3.92 27.85
CA LEU A 590 -22.02 -5.10 27.74
C LEU A 590 -22.90 -6.33 27.52
N SER A 591 -22.47 -7.19 26.63
CA SER A 591 -22.98 -8.56 26.52
C SER A 591 -21.83 -9.55 26.66
N ASN A 592 -22.15 -10.79 26.96
CA ASN A 592 -21.17 -11.86 27.06
C ASN A 592 -21.66 -13.11 26.36
N PHE A 593 -20.72 -13.96 25.98
CA PHE A 593 -20.98 -15.29 25.41
C PHE A 593 -19.83 -16.22 25.80
N THR A 594 -20.11 -17.49 25.79
CA THR A 594 -19.11 -18.55 25.91
C THR A 594 -19.14 -19.33 24.61
N ILE A 595 -17.98 -19.66 24.06
CA ILE A 595 -17.89 -20.40 22.84
C ILE A 595 -18.01 -21.88 23.13
N ILE A 596 -19.03 -22.49 22.55
CA ILE A 596 -19.22 -23.95 22.49
C ILE A 596 -19.71 -24.22 21.08
N PHE A 597 -19.03 -25.11 20.35
CA PHE A 597 -19.48 -25.45 19.00
C PHE A 597 -20.66 -26.42 19.06
N ALA A 598 -21.61 -26.20 18.18
CA ALA A 598 -22.77 -27.05 18.05
C ALA A 598 -22.36 -28.36 17.40
N PRO A 599 -22.97 -29.49 17.80
CA PRO A 599 -22.87 -30.71 17.04
C PRO A 599 -23.57 -30.53 15.67
N THR A 600 -23.11 -31.25 14.65
CA THR A 600 -23.71 -31.25 13.30
C THR A 600 -24.04 -32.67 12.86
N ASP A 601 -24.64 -32.79 11.68
CA ASP A 601 -24.89 -34.05 11.01
C ASP A 601 -25.62 -35.10 11.92
N LEU A 602 -26.64 -34.58 12.66
CA LEU A 602 -27.51 -35.46 13.43
C LEU A 602 -28.26 -36.40 12.48
N GLU A 603 -27.96 -37.67 12.62
CA GLU A 603 -28.61 -38.78 11.90
C GLU A 603 -29.41 -39.67 12.86
N LEU A 604 -30.46 -40.27 12.34
CA LEU A 604 -31.35 -41.14 13.08
C LEU A 604 -31.45 -42.53 12.40
N GLN A 605 -31.26 -43.57 13.18
CA GLN A 605 -31.43 -44.95 12.71
C GLN A 605 -32.36 -45.71 13.64
N LYS A 606 -33.32 -46.48 13.09
CA LYS A 606 -34.09 -47.42 13.87
C LYS A 606 -33.22 -48.64 14.20
N SER A 607 -32.85 -48.83 15.45
CA SER A 607 -31.95 -49.89 15.92
C SER A 607 -32.64 -51.06 16.57
N GLY A 608 -33.91 -50.91 16.93
CA GLY A 608 -34.74 -51.97 17.54
C GLY A 608 -36.23 -51.76 17.30
N LEU A 609 -37.09 -52.62 17.88
CA LEU A 609 -38.55 -52.50 17.74
C LEU A 609 -39.05 -51.13 18.25
N ASN A 610 -38.50 -50.70 19.38
CA ASN A 610 -38.85 -49.42 20.03
C ASN A 610 -37.60 -48.59 20.32
N GLU A 611 -36.52 -48.73 19.55
CA GLU A 611 -35.27 -48.01 19.78
C GLU A 611 -34.89 -47.19 18.56
N ILE A 612 -34.47 -45.97 18.81
CA ILE A 612 -33.92 -45.04 17.81
C ILE A 612 -32.52 -44.63 18.26
N THR A 613 -31.53 -44.94 17.45
CA THR A 613 -30.17 -44.48 17.67
C THR A 613 -29.97 -43.13 16.98
N LEU A 614 -29.49 -42.16 17.74
CA LEU A 614 -29.06 -40.84 17.30
C LEU A 614 -27.54 -40.82 17.21
N THR A 615 -26.98 -40.34 16.13
CA THR A 615 -25.53 -40.08 16.01
C THR A 615 -25.30 -38.68 15.45
N TRP A 616 -24.27 -38.03 15.90
CA TRP A 616 -23.91 -36.67 15.42
C TRP A 616 -22.40 -36.48 15.32
N GLU A 617 -21.96 -35.49 14.57
CA GLU A 617 -20.56 -35.11 14.52
C GLU A 617 -20.25 -34.10 15.66
N ASP A 618 -19.24 -34.44 16.46
CA ASP A 618 -18.78 -33.62 17.57
C ASP A 618 -17.72 -32.60 17.05
N HIS A 619 -17.96 -31.32 17.30
CA HIS A 619 -17.06 -30.24 16.94
C HIS A 619 -16.49 -29.48 18.15
N SER A 620 -16.95 -29.80 19.36
CA SER A 620 -16.45 -29.22 20.58
C SER A 620 -15.33 -30.07 21.18
N ASN A 621 -14.37 -29.42 21.81
CA ASN A 621 -13.30 -30.09 22.57
C ASN A 621 -13.36 -29.74 24.06
N VAL A 622 -14.42 -29.06 24.50
CA VAL A 622 -14.50 -28.46 25.85
C VAL A 622 -15.85 -28.64 26.51
N GLU A 623 -16.82 -29.25 25.85
CA GLU A 623 -18.16 -29.50 26.34
C GLU A 623 -18.13 -30.40 27.60
N ASP A 624 -19.10 -30.20 28.48
CA ASP A 624 -19.35 -31.11 29.62
C ASP A 624 -20.31 -32.25 29.20
N GLY A 625 -20.97 -32.09 28.03
CA GLY A 625 -21.87 -33.09 27.47
C GLY A 625 -22.87 -32.49 26.49
N TYR A 626 -23.94 -33.26 26.24
CA TYR A 626 -24.98 -32.94 25.26
C TYR A 626 -26.36 -32.97 25.86
N VAL A 627 -27.24 -32.05 25.44
CA VAL A 627 -28.67 -32.06 25.73
C VAL A 627 -29.40 -32.56 24.50
N ILE A 628 -30.11 -33.66 24.64
CA ILE A 628 -30.93 -34.26 23.60
C ILE A 628 -32.38 -33.82 23.79
N GLU A 629 -32.97 -33.27 22.76
CA GLU A 629 -34.38 -32.85 22.76
C GLU A 629 -35.16 -33.58 21.69
N ARG A 630 -36.39 -33.94 22.04
CA ARG A 630 -37.33 -34.65 21.18
C ARG A 630 -38.69 -33.97 21.16
N LYS A 631 -39.38 -34.05 20.05
CA LYS A 631 -40.81 -33.77 19.93
C LYS A 631 -41.49 -34.80 19.03
N PRO A 632 -42.77 -35.12 19.24
CA PRO A 632 -43.60 -35.71 18.19
C PRO A 632 -43.57 -34.78 16.96
N SER A 633 -43.44 -35.32 15.74
CA SER A 633 -43.28 -34.48 14.55
C SER A 633 -44.46 -33.55 14.28
N GLN A 634 -45.60 -33.84 14.85
CA GLN A 634 -46.81 -32.99 14.78
C GLN A 634 -46.80 -31.84 15.80
N ASP A 635 -45.91 -31.87 16.79
CA ASP A 635 -45.85 -30.86 17.85
C ASP A 635 -44.94 -29.71 17.47
N THR A 636 -45.21 -28.52 18.05
CA THR A 636 -44.43 -27.32 17.84
C THR A 636 -43.29 -27.12 18.81
N SER A 637 -43.30 -27.80 19.97
CA SER A 637 -42.34 -27.62 21.06
C SER A 637 -41.54 -28.87 21.35
N PHE A 638 -40.21 -28.71 21.48
CA PHE A 638 -39.31 -29.73 21.94
C PHE A 638 -39.34 -29.88 23.46
N THR A 639 -39.10 -31.10 23.94
CA THR A 639 -38.87 -31.42 25.35
C THR A 639 -37.49 -32.05 25.53
N VAL A 640 -36.79 -31.70 26.59
CA VAL A 640 -35.53 -32.36 26.94
C VAL A 640 -35.79 -33.82 27.21
N LEU A 641 -35.14 -34.70 26.47
CA LEU A 641 -35.22 -36.12 26.63
C LEU A 641 -34.19 -36.62 27.61
N ASP A 642 -32.94 -36.20 27.42
CA ASP A 642 -31.83 -36.56 28.32
C ASP A 642 -30.70 -35.51 28.25
N THR A 643 -29.79 -35.60 29.23
CA THR A 643 -28.56 -34.82 29.30
C THR A 643 -27.39 -35.76 29.51
N LEU A 644 -26.64 -35.99 28.44
CA LEU A 644 -25.44 -36.83 28.45
C LEU A 644 -24.28 -36.08 29.06
N LYS A 645 -23.40 -36.76 29.78
CA LYS A 645 -22.13 -36.23 30.27
C LYS A 645 -20.97 -36.82 29.48
N GLY A 646 -20.01 -35.96 29.18
CA GLY A 646 -18.82 -36.32 28.40
C GLY A 646 -19.03 -36.17 26.87
N SER A 647 -18.00 -36.47 26.11
CA SER A 647 -17.93 -36.27 24.65
C SER A 647 -18.46 -37.46 23.82
N GLY A 648 -19.50 -38.13 24.30
CA GLY A 648 -20.16 -39.19 23.53
C GLY A 648 -21.02 -38.58 22.40
N ASN A 649 -20.91 -39.12 21.20
CA ASN A 649 -21.64 -38.66 20.01
C ASN A 649 -22.75 -39.62 19.57
N GLU A 650 -23.26 -40.44 20.48
CA GLU A 650 -24.31 -41.40 20.24
C GLU A 650 -25.28 -41.43 21.42
N TYR A 651 -26.58 -41.61 21.13
CA TYR A 651 -27.62 -41.78 22.13
C TYR A 651 -28.69 -42.74 21.60
N VAL A 652 -29.21 -43.62 22.46
CA VAL A 652 -30.31 -44.51 22.11
C VAL A 652 -31.56 -44.12 22.87
N ASP A 653 -32.59 -43.72 22.16
CA ASP A 653 -33.91 -43.42 22.70
C ASP A 653 -34.83 -44.61 22.66
N GLU A 654 -35.36 -45.04 23.83
CA GLU A 654 -36.44 -46.03 23.93
C GLU A 654 -37.80 -45.34 23.82
N ILE A 655 -38.49 -45.53 22.68
CA ILE A 655 -39.79 -44.90 22.41
C ILE A 655 -40.93 -45.71 23.00
N ALA A 656 -41.83 -45.02 23.72
CA ALA A 656 -43.03 -45.66 24.28
C ALA A 656 -44.17 -45.83 23.27
N GLU A 657 -44.24 -44.98 22.25
CA GLU A 657 -45.28 -44.96 21.21
C GLU A 657 -44.65 -44.92 19.83
N VAL A 658 -45.20 -45.70 18.90
CA VAL A 658 -44.74 -45.71 17.49
C VAL A 658 -45.40 -44.56 16.75
N GLN A 659 -44.71 -43.45 16.73
CA GLN A 659 -45.08 -42.25 15.97
C GLN A 659 -43.81 -41.55 15.44
N ASN A 660 -43.97 -40.60 14.52
CA ASN A 660 -42.84 -39.85 13.99
C ASN A 660 -42.30 -38.88 15.03
N TYR A 661 -40.99 -38.91 15.23
CA TYR A 661 -40.29 -38.01 16.15
C TYR A 661 -39.26 -37.15 15.42
N THR A 662 -39.13 -35.93 15.87
CA THR A 662 -38.04 -35.00 15.46
C THR A 662 -37.13 -34.79 16.65
N TYR A 663 -35.82 -34.85 16.40
CA TYR A 663 -34.77 -34.70 17.38
C TYR A 663 -33.86 -33.55 17.02
N ARG A 664 -33.22 -32.98 18.02
CA ARG A 664 -32.09 -32.07 17.91
C ARG A 664 -31.18 -32.18 19.13
N VAL A 665 -29.93 -31.85 18.97
CA VAL A 665 -28.91 -32.00 20.00
C VAL A 665 -28.16 -30.66 20.13
N LYS A 666 -27.76 -30.27 21.34
CA LYS A 666 -26.84 -29.15 21.60
C LYS A 666 -25.78 -29.56 22.61
N ALA A 667 -24.59 -29.03 22.48
CA ALA A 667 -23.53 -29.17 23.48
C ALA A 667 -23.71 -28.15 24.61
N TYR A 668 -23.24 -28.51 25.81
CA TYR A 668 -23.23 -27.58 26.95
C TYR A 668 -21.89 -27.61 27.71
N LYS A 669 -21.55 -26.49 28.35
CA LYS A 669 -20.46 -26.36 29.31
C LYS A 669 -20.87 -25.45 30.45
N ASP A 670 -20.79 -25.93 31.70
CA ASP A 670 -21.32 -25.21 32.85
C ASP A 670 -22.80 -24.79 32.60
N SER A 671 -23.02 -23.46 32.55
CA SER A 671 -24.31 -22.86 32.24
C SER A 671 -24.46 -22.35 30.79
N ALA A 672 -23.46 -22.54 29.97
CA ALA A 672 -23.48 -22.13 28.57
C ALA A 672 -23.87 -23.30 27.66
N GLU A 673 -24.61 -22.99 26.60
CA GLU A 673 -25.08 -23.96 25.62
C GLU A 673 -24.70 -23.52 24.22
N SER A 674 -24.48 -24.48 23.33
CA SER A 674 -24.28 -24.22 21.90
C SER A 674 -25.62 -23.93 21.21
N ASP A 675 -25.56 -23.53 19.92
CA ASP A 675 -26.70 -23.70 19.03
C ASP A 675 -27.06 -25.18 18.89
N TYR A 676 -28.24 -25.48 18.35
CA TYR A 676 -28.66 -26.84 18.07
C TYR A 676 -28.00 -27.38 16.79
N SER A 677 -27.91 -28.71 16.71
CA SER A 677 -27.67 -29.44 15.47
C SER A 677 -28.79 -29.17 14.43
N ASN A 678 -28.64 -29.73 13.26
CA ASN A 678 -29.79 -29.90 12.36
C ASN A 678 -30.92 -30.64 13.10
N GLU A 679 -32.19 -30.35 12.76
CA GLU A 679 -33.32 -31.15 13.16
C GLU A 679 -33.39 -32.41 12.25
N ALA A 680 -33.44 -33.57 12.86
CA ALA A 680 -33.60 -34.83 12.18
C ALA A 680 -34.94 -35.46 12.54
N THR A 681 -35.68 -35.97 11.55
CA THR A 681 -37.00 -36.61 11.75
C THR A 681 -36.95 -38.05 11.30
N ILE A 682 -37.40 -38.93 12.16
CA ILE A 682 -37.60 -40.34 11.78
C ILE A 682 -39.08 -40.62 11.58
N ILE A 683 -39.39 -41.28 10.47
CA ILE A 683 -40.75 -41.72 10.13
C ILE A 683 -40.89 -43.18 10.52
N LEU A 684 -41.70 -43.43 11.52
CA LEU A 684 -42.01 -44.78 12.01
C LEU A 684 -43.40 -45.16 11.53
N THR A 685 -43.49 -45.78 10.36
CA THR A 685 -44.75 -46.36 9.86
C THR A 685 -44.85 -47.81 10.28
N ASP A 686 -46.04 -48.23 10.74
CA ASP A 686 -46.42 -49.62 11.13
C ASP A 686 -46.54 -50.52 9.95
N ILE A 687 -46.25 -50.05 8.74
CA ILE A 687 -46.43 -50.84 7.50
C ILE A 687 -45.02 -51.00 6.90
N GLN A 688 -44.56 -52.26 6.84
CA GLN A 688 -43.57 -52.62 5.82
C GLN A 688 -44.30 -52.46 4.48
N GLU A 689 -44.13 -51.31 3.83
CA GLU A 689 -44.33 -51.27 2.39
C GLU A 689 -43.26 -52.19 1.79
N GLU A 690 -43.68 -53.41 1.38
CA GLU A 690 -42.96 -54.11 0.32
C GLU A 690 -42.84 -53.09 -0.82
N LYS A 691 -41.63 -52.60 -1.11
CA LYS A 691 -41.37 -51.89 -2.34
C LYS A 691 -41.86 -52.78 -3.47
N GLU A 692 -42.95 -52.39 -4.13
CA GLU A 692 -43.39 -53.08 -5.33
C GLU A 692 -42.24 -53.09 -6.31
N ILE A 693 -41.76 -54.29 -6.66
CA ILE A 693 -40.73 -54.44 -7.69
C ILE A 693 -41.37 -53.98 -9.00
N PRO A 694 -40.83 -53.06 -9.72
CA PRO A 694 -41.35 -52.60 -11.00
C PRO A 694 -41.54 -53.75 -11.93
N THR A 695 -42.66 -53.79 -12.66
CA THR A 695 -43.02 -54.90 -13.53
C THR A 695 -42.46 -54.76 -14.95
N GLU A 696 -42.01 -53.56 -15.31
CA GLU A 696 -41.44 -53.20 -16.62
C GLU A 696 -40.21 -52.35 -16.47
N TYR A 697 -39.28 -52.36 -17.48
CA TYR A 697 -38.20 -51.43 -17.56
C TYR A 697 -38.76 -50.08 -17.92
N SER A 698 -38.30 -49.06 -17.25
CA SER A 698 -38.62 -47.67 -17.61
C SER A 698 -37.46 -46.75 -17.35
N ILE A 699 -37.39 -45.65 -18.10
CA ILE A 699 -36.53 -44.49 -17.78
C ILE A 699 -37.38 -43.24 -17.85
N SER A 700 -37.35 -42.43 -16.83
CA SER A 700 -38.13 -41.21 -16.71
C SER A 700 -37.43 -40.01 -17.38
N GLN A 701 -38.22 -38.99 -17.71
CA GLN A 701 -37.65 -37.72 -18.11
C GLN A 701 -36.88 -37.13 -16.92
N ASN A 702 -35.62 -36.75 -17.16
CA ASN A 702 -34.80 -36.11 -16.12
C ASN A 702 -35.51 -34.88 -15.52
N TYR A 703 -35.34 -34.66 -14.23
CA TYR A 703 -35.92 -33.51 -13.54
C TYR A 703 -34.86 -32.83 -12.66
N PRO A 704 -34.76 -31.50 -12.73
CA PRO A 704 -35.44 -30.59 -13.65
C PRO A 704 -35.00 -30.73 -15.11
N ASN A 705 -35.85 -30.35 -16.07
CA ASN A 705 -35.51 -30.26 -17.49
C ASN A 705 -36.35 -29.13 -18.16
N PRO A 706 -35.77 -27.98 -18.62
CA PRO A 706 -34.33 -27.69 -18.58
C PRO A 706 -33.73 -27.60 -17.19
N PHE A 707 -32.40 -27.83 -17.08
CA PHE A 707 -31.68 -27.87 -15.80
C PHE A 707 -30.43 -26.96 -15.77
N ASN A 708 -29.96 -26.61 -14.55
CA ASN A 708 -28.76 -25.78 -14.33
C ASN A 708 -28.20 -25.98 -12.90
N PRO A 709 -26.97 -26.43 -12.68
CA PRO A 709 -26.20 -27.26 -13.60
C PRO A 709 -26.53 -28.76 -13.43
N SER A 710 -27.33 -29.16 -12.45
CA SER A 710 -27.57 -30.56 -12.09
C SER A 710 -29.00 -31.03 -12.41
N THR A 711 -29.15 -32.30 -12.70
CA THR A 711 -30.44 -32.93 -12.95
C THR A 711 -30.40 -34.40 -12.50
N THR A 712 -31.55 -34.92 -12.08
CA THR A 712 -31.71 -36.29 -11.65
C THR A 712 -32.37 -37.10 -12.76
N ILE A 713 -31.88 -38.31 -13.02
CA ILE A 713 -32.43 -39.31 -13.94
C ILE A 713 -32.87 -40.50 -13.13
N THR A 714 -34.14 -40.92 -13.28
CA THR A 714 -34.69 -42.08 -12.61
C THR A 714 -35.08 -43.18 -13.61
N PHE A 715 -34.91 -44.43 -13.21
CA PHE A 715 -35.29 -45.57 -14.01
C PHE A 715 -35.70 -46.78 -13.13
N ASP A 716 -36.45 -47.68 -13.72
CA ASP A 716 -36.99 -48.89 -13.06
C ASP A 716 -36.48 -50.15 -13.73
N LEU A 717 -36.19 -51.18 -12.90
CA LEU A 717 -35.72 -52.48 -13.34
C LEU A 717 -36.67 -53.54 -12.80
N PRO A 718 -37.36 -54.37 -13.64
CA PRO A 718 -38.23 -55.44 -13.19
C PRO A 718 -37.45 -56.67 -12.74
N ARG A 719 -36.21 -56.81 -13.07
CA ARG A 719 -35.31 -57.90 -12.68
C ARG A 719 -33.87 -57.41 -12.58
N THR A 720 -33.04 -58.23 -11.91
CA THR A 720 -31.59 -57.97 -11.84
C THR A 720 -30.96 -58.02 -13.22
N ASP A 721 -30.26 -56.99 -13.63
CA ASP A 721 -29.61 -56.90 -14.95
C ASP A 721 -28.31 -56.11 -14.93
N GLU A 722 -27.50 -56.25 -15.98
CA GLU A 722 -26.35 -55.37 -16.24
C GLU A 722 -26.87 -54.03 -16.78
N VAL A 723 -26.58 -52.95 -16.10
CA VAL A 723 -27.17 -51.62 -16.38
C VAL A 723 -26.07 -50.65 -16.73
N ILE A 724 -26.27 -49.94 -17.85
CA ILE A 724 -25.41 -48.87 -18.27
C ILE A 724 -26.26 -47.61 -18.54
N LEU A 725 -25.98 -46.53 -17.83
CA LEU A 725 -26.59 -45.21 -18.08
C LEU A 725 -25.53 -44.23 -18.48
N LYS A 726 -25.61 -43.79 -19.71
CA LYS A 726 -24.63 -42.86 -20.32
C LYS A 726 -25.26 -41.57 -20.82
N VAL A 727 -24.47 -40.51 -20.82
CA VAL A 727 -24.85 -39.21 -21.37
C VAL A 727 -23.99 -38.88 -22.60
N PHE A 728 -24.64 -38.37 -23.63
CA PHE A 728 -24.04 -38.02 -24.92
C PHE A 728 -24.32 -36.55 -25.29
N ASN A 729 -23.43 -35.95 -26.04
CA ASN A 729 -23.69 -34.67 -26.70
C ASN A 729 -24.49 -34.87 -28.01
N ILE A 730 -24.84 -33.80 -28.70
CA ILE A 730 -25.62 -33.87 -29.97
C ILE A 730 -24.86 -34.53 -31.13
N LEU A 731 -23.55 -34.69 -31.02
CA LEU A 731 -22.72 -35.39 -32.02
C LEU A 731 -22.67 -36.90 -31.76
N GLY A 732 -23.26 -37.37 -30.67
CA GLY A 732 -23.26 -38.77 -30.25
C GLY A 732 -21.98 -39.17 -29.50
N GLU A 733 -21.17 -38.23 -29.08
CA GLU A 733 -19.98 -38.51 -28.26
C GLU A 733 -20.40 -38.66 -26.80
N GLU A 734 -19.91 -39.69 -26.12
CA GLU A 734 -20.12 -39.90 -24.70
C GLU A 734 -19.45 -38.83 -23.87
N VAL A 735 -20.19 -38.16 -22.98
CA VAL A 735 -19.72 -37.12 -22.08
C VAL A 735 -19.75 -37.53 -20.59
N ALA A 736 -20.51 -38.52 -20.24
CA ALA A 736 -20.51 -39.09 -18.88
C ALA A 736 -21.10 -40.53 -18.89
N THR A 737 -20.59 -41.38 -18.00
CA THR A 737 -21.22 -42.64 -17.60
C THR A 737 -21.67 -42.48 -16.15
N LEU A 738 -22.99 -42.55 -15.89
CA LEU A 738 -23.57 -42.35 -14.56
C LEU A 738 -23.65 -43.68 -13.78
N VAL A 739 -23.90 -44.78 -14.44
CA VAL A 739 -23.78 -46.11 -13.87
C VAL A 739 -23.34 -47.11 -14.94
N SER A 740 -22.52 -48.08 -14.56
CA SER A 740 -22.14 -49.26 -15.34
C SER A 740 -21.91 -50.39 -14.35
N ASP A 741 -22.99 -51.03 -13.92
CA ASP A 741 -22.94 -52.05 -12.85
C ASP A 741 -24.13 -53.00 -12.96
N ARG A 742 -24.06 -54.12 -12.23
CA ARG A 742 -25.15 -55.08 -12.11
C ARG A 742 -26.08 -54.66 -10.96
N LEU A 743 -27.30 -54.22 -11.31
CA LEU A 743 -28.28 -53.73 -10.36
C LEU A 743 -29.43 -54.78 -10.17
N ASN A 744 -29.93 -54.85 -8.94
CA ASN A 744 -31.07 -55.70 -8.60
C ASN A 744 -32.39 -55.13 -9.17
N ALA A 745 -33.49 -55.90 -9.14
CA ALA A 745 -34.81 -55.36 -9.44
C ALA A 745 -35.16 -54.23 -8.47
N GLY A 746 -35.68 -53.10 -8.98
CA GLY A 746 -36.02 -51.93 -8.18
C GLY A 746 -35.99 -50.63 -8.96
N SER A 747 -36.28 -49.51 -8.29
CA SER A 747 -36.20 -48.16 -8.85
C SER A 747 -34.92 -47.49 -8.42
N TYR A 748 -34.27 -46.80 -9.37
CA TYR A 748 -32.95 -46.16 -9.20
C TYR A 748 -32.98 -44.69 -9.61
N SER A 749 -32.12 -43.90 -8.96
CA SER A 749 -31.99 -42.47 -9.20
C SER A 749 -30.50 -42.09 -9.26
N TYR A 750 -30.10 -41.35 -10.29
CA TYR A 750 -28.73 -40.89 -10.49
C TYR A 750 -28.72 -39.42 -10.85
N ASP A 751 -27.86 -38.67 -10.15
CA ASP A 751 -27.67 -37.27 -10.42
C ASP A 751 -26.57 -37.06 -11.44
N TRP A 752 -26.77 -36.13 -12.33
CA TRP A 752 -25.75 -35.67 -13.26
C TRP A 752 -25.45 -34.20 -13.05
N ASP A 753 -24.20 -33.88 -12.66
CA ASP A 753 -23.68 -32.54 -12.60
C ASP A 753 -22.98 -32.20 -13.92
N ALA A 754 -23.59 -31.29 -14.66
CA ALA A 754 -23.07 -30.78 -15.94
C ALA A 754 -22.36 -29.42 -15.79
N SER A 755 -21.79 -29.09 -14.61
CA SER A 755 -21.13 -27.82 -14.33
C SER A 755 -19.91 -27.52 -15.25
N GLN A 756 -19.36 -28.55 -15.89
CA GLN A 756 -18.24 -28.42 -16.83
C GLN A 756 -18.69 -28.50 -18.30
N MET A 757 -20.00 -28.62 -18.56
CA MET A 757 -20.54 -28.81 -19.91
C MET A 757 -21.09 -27.49 -20.48
N ALA A 758 -21.08 -27.34 -21.80
CA ALA A 758 -21.67 -26.15 -22.46
C ALA A 758 -23.20 -26.25 -22.46
N SER A 759 -23.90 -25.09 -22.41
CA SER A 759 -25.35 -25.05 -22.60
C SER A 759 -25.73 -25.68 -23.93
N GLY A 760 -26.76 -26.51 -23.92
CA GLY A 760 -27.17 -27.22 -25.14
C GLY A 760 -28.04 -28.44 -24.87
N VAL A 761 -28.28 -29.19 -25.93
CA VAL A 761 -29.04 -30.45 -25.87
C VAL A 761 -28.09 -31.61 -25.64
N TYR A 762 -28.44 -32.45 -24.67
CA TYR A 762 -27.78 -33.73 -24.36
C TYR A 762 -28.78 -34.87 -24.44
N LEU A 763 -28.28 -36.05 -24.69
CA LEU A 763 -29.06 -37.29 -24.69
C LEU A 763 -28.53 -38.17 -23.56
N TYR A 764 -29.43 -38.86 -22.83
CA TYR A 764 -29.02 -39.91 -21.94
C TYR A 764 -29.68 -41.24 -22.38
N ARG A 765 -28.91 -42.29 -22.28
CA ARG A 765 -29.32 -43.62 -22.71
C ARG A 765 -29.12 -44.63 -21.62
N LEU A 766 -30.21 -45.34 -21.31
CA LEU A 766 -30.22 -46.52 -20.44
C LEU A 766 -30.15 -47.76 -21.29
N GLU A 767 -29.24 -48.63 -20.95
CA GLU A 767 -29.12 -50.01 -21.47
C GLU A 767 -29.24 -50.97 -20.28
N ALA A 768 -30.22 -51.86 -20.29
CA ALA A 768 -30.44 -52.85 -19.24
C ALA A 768 -30.90 -54.16 -19.88
N GLY A 769 -30.00 -55.16 -20.07
CA GLY A 769 -30.23 -56.35 -20.85
C GLY A 769 -30.58 -56.03 -22.31
N GLU A 770 -31.80 -56.44 -22.76
CA GLU A 770 -32.30 -56.11 -24.09
C GLU A 770 -33.02 -54.75 -24.18
N TYR A 771 -33.26 -54.10 -23.03
CA TYR A 771 -33.92 -52.79 -22.99
C TYR A 771 -32.93 -51.68 -23.26
N ILE A 772 -33.25 -50.85 -24.27
CA ILE A 772 -32.46 -49.65 -24.60
C ILE A 772 -33.45 -48.52 -24.84
N GLU A 773 -33.33 -47.47 -24.07
CA GLU A 773 -34.08 -46.24 -24.30
C GLU A 773 -33.18 -45.00 -24.18
N THR A 774 -33.44 -44.03 -25.05
CA THR A 774 -32.71 -42.75 -25.07
C THR A 774 -33.66 -41.58 -24.92
N ARG A 775 -33.35 -40.66 -24.01
CA ARG A 775 -34.13 -39.45 -23.79
C ARG A 775 -33.27 -38.19 -23.95
N LYS A 776 -33.95 -37.08 -24.17
CA LYS A 776 -33.33 -35.78 -24.38
C LYS A 776 -33.44 -34.91 -23.14
N MET A 777 -32.38 -34.18 -22.84
CA MET A 777 -32.35 -33.15 -21.79
C MET A 777 -31.71 -31.86 -22.28
N ILE A 778 -31.99 -30.74 -21.61
CA ILE A 778 -31.54 -29.39 -22.00
C ILE A 778 -30.85 -28.75 -20.83
N LEU A 779 -29.55 -28.47 -21.01
CA LEU A 779 -28.74 -27.67 -20.08
C LEU A 779 -28.84 -26.21 -20.45
N MET A 780 -29.27 -25.37 -19.50
CA MET A 780 -29.35 -23.91 -19.67
C MET A 780 -28.51 -23.24 -18.56
N ARG A 781 -27.50 -22.52 -18.95
CA ARG A 781 -26.71 -21.66 -18.05
C ARG A 781 -27.15 -20.22 -18.18
#